data_d50f89c07553ac43401c4f367bb8357b
#
_entry.id   d50f89c07553ac43401c4f367bb8357b
#
_cell.length_a   1.000
_cell.length_b   1.000
_cell.length_c   1.000
_cell.angle_alpha   90.00
_cell.angle_beta   90.00
_cell.angle_gamma   90.00
#
_symmetry.space_group_name_H-M   'P 1'
#
loop_
_entity.id
_entity.type
_entity.pdbx_description
1 polymer ?
#
loop_
_entity_poly.entity_id
_entity_poly.type
_entity_poly.pdbx_seq_one_letter_code
_entity_poly.pdbx_strand_id
1 'polypeptide(L)'
;MKPLIQELQEKQTARRGRLGRAFACSLALAIALGGCFDGSGSSDSSDASTPPDTPPADSAPPTDTPPAAGASRALIIGMDGVTYGAIQAGLASNTLPNLAKLKVSVAYSGGTPGGQTQQANLHTPGWATLLSGKWANLHRVTSDAAGLAIQGGSVFEVLKAKGAGLNGAAVASPNIASLLASQHDSSALDTLHDCSNTAAADDCVTEQTLGLIDGAYTTVVAQYHAATDVALNYGTASPSYANAVKKLDDALGKLLAETAKKPGDKWLVVLTSAYGLSVTGSADGLPLLPESTTFVALNQGLNNAAGVNAVPPATLSALYAYPSIADVTPTVLAYFNAIPAATAYTLYGSQLIGDAAVSQLNVALSTSNFNQPAANATLTWTAPETGAISVLRDGDVVATLPAGTARYVDNGLRDHIISLYPQGGTHTADYVVQAGTGGGIRAIKSAPLSYAPILPSVANGLFVYYPFSNTLPPVDAKGSSILGPFASDLDPATGVIVDGPFGADSHGVQVNLKYTNASNQEGYGLTFNGQALDPTNATAPVFSVGFWTKIPRDSCIVGGDYPLIGNKNFKSGANPGFAMAIYGVAAGTGCTLRVNFADNTNRVDSSAAVSNNQWVYAAVTFDGVGKVANWYVYDPILGLRTGTLNGASVDMTKVYTGTNAVPISGKNGYASWGLGTDGSGQYYFNQTDANRPKWNVTTGGTTTATPSRDYDAAFTELAFWNRLLSPAEVASIYQSQMPLSTALAH
;
A
#
# COMPACT_ATOMS: atom_id res chain seq x y z
N MET A 1 -9.08 -26.94 26.51
CA MET A 1 -8.19 -26.42 25.44
C MET A 1 -8.24 -27.23 24.14
N LYS A 2 -8.40 -28.55 24.16
CA LYS A 2 -8.51 -29.34 22.91
C LYS A 2 -9.69 -29.04 21.97
N PRO A 3 -10.93 -28.75 22.46
CA PRO A 3 -12.05 -28.50 21.55
C PRO A 3 -11.96 -27.18 20.78
N LEU A 4 -11.31 -26.15 21.34
CA LEU A 4 -11.20 -24.83 20.71
C LEU A 4 -10.23 -24.80 19.53
N ILE A 5 -9.20 -25.64 19.57
CA ILE A 5 -8.20 -25.76 18.49
C ILE A 5 -8.80 -26.48 17.28
N GLN A 6 -9.67 -27.45 17.51
CA GLN A 6 -10.32 -28.20 16.43
C GLN A 6 -11.34 -27.32 15.69
N GLU A 7 -12.09 -26.49 16.39
CA GLU A 7 -13.04 -25.54 15.79
C GLU A 7 -12.36 -24.43 14.96
N LEU A 8 -11.15 -24.00 15.39
CA LEU A 8 -10.35 -23.04 14.61
C LEU A 8 -9.76 -23.66 13.35
N GLN A 9 -9.37 -24.93 13.38
CA GLN A 9 -8.86 -25.64 12.20
C GLN A 9 -9.98 -25.89 11.16
N GLU A 10 -11.18 -26.25 11.59
CA GLU A 10 -12.33 -26.42 10.68
C GLU A 10 -12.76 -25.10 10.03
N LYS A 11 -12.70 -23.97 10.75
CA LYS A 11 -12.98 -22.64 10.19
C LYS A 11 -11.93 -22.15 9.20
N GLN A 12 -10.65 -22.54 9.36
CA GLN A 12 -9.61 -22.25 8.38
C GLN A 12 -9.75 -23.08 7.09
N THR A 13 -10.13 -24.33 7.21
CA THR A 13 -10.36 -25.20 6.04
C THR A 13 -11.57 -24.75 5.22
N ALA A 14 -12.64 -24.28 5.90
CA ALA A 14 -13.82 -23.74 5.24
C ALA A 14 -13.57 -22.39 4.54
N ARG A 15 -12.63 -21.57 5.01
CA ARG A 15 -12.22 -20.32 4.33
C ARG A 15 -11.41 -20.59 3.06
N ARG A 16 -10.53 -21.58 3.06
CA ARG A 16 -9.76 -21.96 1.86
C ARG A 16 -10.64 -22.50 0.74
N GLY A 17 -11.72 -23.21 1.05
CA GLY A 17 -12.67 -23.72 0.05
C GLY A 17 -13.56 -22.66 -0.61
N ARG A 18 -13.72 -21.48 -0.02
CA ARG A 18 -14.53 -20.40 -0.60
C ARG A 18 -13.75 -19.42 -1.48
N LEU A 19 -12.44 -19.24 -1.26
CA LEU A 19 -11.62 -18.43 -2.15
C LEU A 19 -11.29 -19.12 -3.49
N GLY A 20 -11.22 -20.44 -3.51
CA GLY A 20 -10.96 -21.19 -4.75
C GLY A 20 -12.12 -21.22 -5.76
N ARG A 21 -13.33 -20.82 -5.39
CA ARG A 21 -14.51 -20.82 -6.28
C ARG A 21 -14.88 -19.46 -6.86
N ALA A 22 -14.31 -18.36 -6.37
CA ALA A 22 -14.60 -17.03 -6.87
C ALA A 22 -13.72 -16.59 -8.06
N PHE A 23 -12.62 -17.29 -8.36
CA PHE A 23 -11.69 -16.95 -9.45
C PHE A 23 -11.93 -17.70 -10.76
N ALA A 24 -12.89 -18.63 -10.81
CA ALA A 24 -13.11 -19.48 -11.99
C ALA A 24 -14.22 -18.99 -12.94
N CYS A 25 -14.85 -17.83 -12.71
CA CYS A 25 -15.98 -17.36 -13.50
C CYS A 25 -15.80 -16.06 -14.28
N SER A 26 -14.57 -15.54 -14.44
CA SER A 26 -14.36 -14.26 -15.13
C SER A 26 -13.44 -14.30 -16.36
N LEU A 27 -13.20 -15.46 -16.95
CA LEU A 27 -12.38 -15.55 -18.18
C LEU A 27 -13.04 -16.39 -19.29
N ALA A 28 -14.26 -16.05 -19.66
CA ALA A 28 -14.92 -16.60 -20.83
C ALA A 28 -15.95 -15.64 -21.41
N LEU A 29 -15.52 -14.49 -21.96
CA LEU A 29 -16.30 -13.74 -22.94
C LEU A 29 -15.45 -12.65 -23.63
N ALA A 30 -14.67 -13.01 -24.62
CA ALA A 30 -14.21 -12.11 -25.68
C ALA A 30 -13.42 -12.87 -26.78
N ILE A 31 -14.05 -13.71 -27.56
CA ILE A 31 -13.59 -14.02 -28.94
C ILE A 31 -14.84 -14.40 -29.74
N ALA A 32 -15.41 -13.44 -30.44
CA ALA A 32 -16.19 -13.66 -31.67
C ALA A 32 -16.52 -12.31 -32.26
N LEU A 33 -15.73 -11.87 -33.25
CA LEU A 33 -16.16 -11.04 -34.39
C LEU A 33 -14.93 -10.66 -35.22
N GLY A 34 -14.74 -11.32 -36.33
CA GLY A 34 -13.78 -10.96 -37.36
C GLY A 34 -14.11 -11.68 -38.64
N GLY A 35 -14.81 -10.98 -39.50
CA GLY A 35 -15.44 -11.51 -40.71
C GLY A 35 -14.46 -11.83 -41.84
N CYS A 36 -15.01 -12.62 -42.73
CA CYS A 36 -14.49 -13.06 -44.00
C CYS A 36 -14.15 -11.92 -44.96
N PHE A 37 -13.11 -12.12 -45.76
CA PHE A 37 -13.06 -11.63 -47.13
C PHE A 37 -12.39 -12.67 -48.05
N ASP A 38 -13.14 -13.07 -49.05
CA ASP A 38 -12.75 -13.90 -50.19
C ASP A 38 -11.83 -13.10 -51.16
N GLY A 39 -10.96 -13.80 -51.82
CA GLY A 39 -10.17 -13.28 -52.93
C GLY A 39 -9.44 -14.39 -53.69
N SER A 40 -10.09 -14.96 -54.65
CA SER A 40 -9.62 -15.95 -55.61
C SER A 40 -8.48 -15.46 -56.53
N GLY A 41 -7.59 -16.39 -56.94
CA GLY A 41 -6.64 -16.16 -58.05
C GLY A 41 -5.73 -17.37 -58.32
N SER A 42 -5.98 -18.03 -59.37
CA SER A 42 -5.47 -19.33 -59.86
C SER A 42 -4.11 -19.29 -60.55
N SER A 43 -3.51 -20.51 -60.66
CA SER A 43 -2.61 -21.09 -61.70
C SER A 43 -1.12 -20.69 -61.63
N ASP A 44 -0.11 -21.50 -61.75
CA ASP A 44 0.13 -22.70 -62.54
C ASP A 44 1.48 -23.33 -62.08
N SER A 45 1.52 -24.60 -62.32
CA SER A 45 2.56 -25.59 -62.27
C SER A 45 3.99 -25.20 -62.66
N SER A 46 5.01 -25.78 -61.98
CA SER A 46 6.10 -26.53 -62.62
C SER A 46 6.91 -27.36 -61.60
N ASP A 47 7.09 -28.62 -61.89
CA ASP A 47 7.93 -29.62 -61.25
C ASP A 47 9.39 -29.21 -61.09
N ALA A 48 9.96 -29.45 -59.91
CA ALA A 48 11.37 -29.72 -59.73
C ALA A 48 11.59 -30.63 -58.51
N SER A 49 12.09 -31.79 -58.75
CA SER A 49 12.47 -32.84 -57.82
C SER A 49 13.48 -32.36 -56.76
N THR A 50 13.12 -32.50 -55.50
CA THR A 50 14.00 -32.35 -54.33
C THR A 50 14.74 -33.65 -54.02
N PRO A 51 16.02 -33.63 -53.69
CA PRO A 51 16.77 -34.75 -53.11
C PRO A 51 16.36 -34.91 -51.61
N PRO A 52 16.56 -36.11 -51.02
CA PRO A 52 16.11 -36.39 -49.66
C PRO A 52 16.88 -35.58 -48.61
N ASP A 53 16.14 -35.02 -47.67
CA ASP A 53 16.67 -34.32 -46.48
C ASP A 53 17.63 -35.21 -45.67
N THR A 54 18.84 -34.78 -45.54
CA THR A 54 19.77 -35.23 -44.51
C THR A 54 19.30 -34.58 -43.17
N PRO A 55 19.19 -35.32 -42.06
CA PRO A 55 18.89 -34.73 -40.76
C PRO A 55 19.94 -33.68 -40.40
N PRO A 56 19.59 -32.56 -39.78
CA PRO A 56 20.59 -31.63 -39.30
C PRO A 56 21.51 -32.37 -38.33
N ALA A 57 22.81 -32.24 -38.54
CA ALA A 57 23.82 -32.77 -37.62
C ALA A 57 23.55 -32.23 -36.23
N ASP A 58 23.40 -33.13 -35.27
CA ASP A 58 23.43 -32.80 -33.85
C ASP A 58 24.60 -31.85 -33.60
N SER A 59 24.31 -30.64 -33.15
CA SER A 59 25.32 -29.71 -32.70
C SER A 59 26.02 -30.39 -31.52
N ALA A 60 27.30 -30.72 -31.71
CA ALA A 60 28.13 -31.27 -30.65
C ALA A 60 27.97 -30.42 -29.39
N PRO A 61 27.90 -31.04 -28.21
CA PRO A 61 27.87 -30.27 -26.96
C PRO A 61 29.09 -29.35 -26.92
N PRO A 62 28.95 -28.16 -26.31
CA PRO A 62 30.09 -27.23 -26.22
C PRO A 62 31.27 -27.96 -25.62
N THR A 63 32.42 -27.86 -26.28
CA THR A 63 33.64 -28.49 -25.80
C THR A 63 34.01 -27.89 -24.46
N ASP A 64 33.91 -28.69 -23.42
CA ASP A 64 34.32 -28.37 -22.04
C ASP A 64 35.84 -28.13 -22.00
N THR A 65 36.27 -26.97 -22.47
CA THR A 65 37.65 -26.53 -22.26
C THR A 65 37.72 -25.85 -20.90
N PRO A 66 38.44 -26.38 -19.92
CA PRO A 66 38.61 -25.73 -18.64
C PRO A 66 39.10 -24.30 -18.81
N PRO A 67 38.62 -23.33 -18.02
CA PRO A 67 39.15 -21.96 -18.04
C PRO A 67 40.67 -21.97 -17.87
N ALA A 68 41.33 -20.97 -18.43
CA ALA A 68 42.77 -20.83 -18.25
C ALA A 68 43.12 -20.72 -16.76
N ALA A 69 44.23 -21.33 -16.35
CA ALA A 69 44.69 -21.30 -14.95
C ALA A 69 44.81 -19.82 -14.46
N GLY A 70 44.20 -19.52 -13.32
CA GLY A 70 44.11 -18.14 -12.80
C GLY A 70 42.89 -17.35 -13.27
N ALA A 71 41.89 -18.02 -13.87
CA ALA A 71 40.66 -17.40 -14.31
C ALA A 71 39.84 -16.83 -13.11
N SER A 72 39.17 -15.69 -13.34
CA SER A 72 38.14 -15.19 -12.44
C SER A 72 36.89 -16.05 -12.57
N ARG A 73 36.32 -16.50 -11.42
CA ARG A 73 35.11 -17.29 -11.36
C ARG A 73 34.18 -16.77 -10.27
N ALA A 74 32.88 -16.93 -10.41
CA ALA A 74 31.87 -16.56 -9.40
C ALA A 74 30.98 -17.74 -9.04
N LEU A 75 30.70 -17.89 -7.75
CA LEU A 75 29.75 -18.83 -7.19
C LEU A 75 28.68 -18.05 -6.42
N ILE A 76 27.45 -18.06 -6.91
CA ILE A 76 26.29 -17.42 -6.31
C ILE A 76 25.46 -18.50 -5.63
N ILE A 77 25.30 -18.43 -4.31
CA ILE A 77 24.59 -19.42 -3.51
C ILE A 77 23.36 -18.73 -2.90
N GLY A 78 22.18 -19.25 -3.19
CA GLY A 78 20.94 -18.85 -2.54
C GLY A 78 20.48 -19.92 -1.57
N MET A 79 20.45 -19.59 -0.28
CA MET A 79 19.89 -20.43 0.79
C MET A 79 18.53 -19.91 1.14
N ASP A 80 17.52 -20.20 0.32
CA ASP A 80 16.18 -19.68 0.52
C ASP A 80 15.56 -20.22 1.81
N GLY A 81 14.84 -19.31 2.49
CA GLY A 81 14.28 -19.60 3.79
C GLY A 81 15.25 -19.45 4.97
N VAL A 82 16.54 -19.17 4.74
CA VAL A 82 17.48 -18.85 5.82
C VAL A 82 17.35 -17.37 6.19
N THR A 83 16.99 -17.11 7.46
CA THR A 83 16.83 -15.76 7.99
C THR A 83 18.15 -15.20 8.53
N TYR A 84 18.30 -13.86 8.49
CA TYR A 84 19.46 -13.21 9.11
C TYR A 84 19.59 -13.52 10.61
N GLY A 85 18.44 -13.61 11.32
CA GLY A 85 18.45 -14.00 12.74
C GLY A 85 18.98 -15.40 13.00
N ALA A 86 18.69 -16.36 12.12
CA ALA A 86 19.24 -17.72 12.24
C ALA A 86 20.75 -17.75 12.00
N ILE A 87 21.24 -16.93 11.05
CA ILE A 87 22.67 -16.76 10.82
C ILE A 87 23.36 -16.18 12.06
N GLN A 88 22.83 -15.12 12.65
CA GLN A 88 23.39 -14.53 13.86
C GLN A 88 23.43 -15.52 15.03
N ALA A 89 22.34 -16.24 15.26
CA ALA A 89 22.29 -17.27 16.31
C ALA A 89 23.28 -18.40 16.06
N GLY A 90 23.40 -18.87 14.82
CA GLY A 90 24.32 -19.93 14.45
C GLY A 90 25.78 -19.52 14.52
N LEU A 91 26.14 -18.31 14.16
CA LEU A 91 27.48 -17.76 14.32
C LEU A 91 27.83 -17.59 15.81
N ALA A 92 26.92 -17.04 16.61
CA ALA A 92 27.12 -16.88 18.05
C ALA A 92 27.29 -18.20 18.79
N SER A 93 26.62 -19.26 18.36
CA SER A 93 26.68 -20.61 18.93
C SER A 93 27.75 -21.50 18.27
N ASN A 94 28.52 -21.01 17.30
CA ASN A 94 29.50 -21.75 16.49
C ASN A 94 28.92 -23.00 15.79
N THR A 95 27.62 -22.98 15.43
CA THR A 95 26.96 -24.07 14.71
C THR A 95 27.04 -23.92 13.19
N LEU A 96 27.53 -22.76 12.68
CA LEU A 96 27.73 -22.46 11.28
C LEU A 96 29.22 -22.16 10.95
N PRO A 97 30.11 -23.13 11.07
CA PRO A 97 31.56 -22.90 10.95
C PRO A 97 32.00 -22.55 9.53
N ASN A 98 31.24 -22.93 8.50
CA ASN A 98 31.58 -22.60 7.11
C ASN A 98 31.15 -21.20 6.72
N LEU A 99 29.97 -20.79 7.18
CA LEU A 99 29.48 -19.43 7.00
C LEU A 99 30.33 -18.42 7.77
N ALA A 100 30.89 -18.82 8.93
CA ALA A 100 31.85 -18.01 9.68
C ALA A 100 33.12 -17.62 8.89
N LYS A 101 33.44 -18.32 7.80
CA LYS A 101 34.54 -17.98 6.90
C LYS A 101 34.21 -16.81 5.96
N LEU A 102 32.94 -16.45 5.84
CA LEU A 102 32.45 -15.36 4.98
C LEU A 102 32.25 -14.08 5.78
N LYS A 103 32.21 -12.95 5.07
CA LYS A 103 31.87 -11.63 5.61
C LYS A 103 30.37 -11.40 5.43
N VAL A 104 29.61 -11.46 6.51
CA VAL A 104 28.15 -11.38 6.50
C VAL A 104 27.70 -9.95 6.76
N SER A 105 26.70 -9.48 6.03
CA SER A 105 25.94 -8.25 6.29
C SER A 105 24.46 -8.55 6.28
N VAL A 106 23.69 -7.82 7.11
CA VAL A 106 22.25 -7.74 6.91
C VAL A 106 21.98 -7.11 5.54
N ALA A 107 20.92 -7.53 4.89
CA ALA A 107 20.47 -7.00 3.59
C ALA A 107 18.94 -6.93 3.54
N TYR A 108 18.40 -6.27 2.52
CA TYR A 108 16.96 -6.23 2.32
C TYR A 108 16.52 -6.80 0.97
N SER A 109 15.28 -7.26 0.94
CA SER A 109 14.53 -7.68 -0.23
C SER A 109 13.25 -6.86 -0.37
N GLY A 110 12.48 -7.05 -1.45
CA GLY A 110 11.15 -6.46 -1.63
C GLY A 110 11.14 -5.00 -2.11
N GLY A 111 12.31 -4.39 -2.31
CA GLY A 111 12.39 -2.98 -2.70
C GLY A 111 11.88 -2.03 -1.63
N THR A 112 11.56 -0.80 -2.00
CA THR A 112 11.07 0.23 -1.06
C THR A 112 9.54 0.31 -1.12
N PRO A 113 8.81 0.09 -0.01
CA PRO A 113 7.35 0.16 0.02
C PRO A 113 6.81 1.51 -0.45
N GLY A 114 5.74 1.45 -1.24
CA GLY A 114 5.12 2.64 -1.84
C GLY A 114 5.92 3.21 -3.03
N GLY A 115 7.07 2.65 -3.35
CA GLY A 115 7.95 3.11 -4.42
C GLY A 115 7.82 2.30 -5.71
N GLN A 116 8.44 2.80 -6.79
CA GLN A 116 8.52 2.06 -8.06
C GLN A 116 9.32 0.76 -7.92
N THR A 117 10.22 0.70 -6.94
CA THR A 117 11.05 -0.47 -6.65
C THR A 117 10.36 -1.50 -5.77
N GLN A 118 9.15 -1.20 -5.26
CA GLN A 118 8.39 -2.16 -4.48
C GLN A 118 8.10 -3.42 -5.29
N GLN A 119 8.42 -4.56 -4.69
CA GLN A 119 8.01 -5.87 -5.20
C GLN A 119 7.55 -6.76 -4.05
N ALA A 120 6.88 -7.86 -4.40
CA ALA A 120 6.52 -8.86 -3.41
C ALA A 120 7.78 -9.52 -2.83
N ASN A 121 7.82 -9.67 -1.49
CA ASN A 121 8.84 -10.44 -0.78
C ASN A 121 8.56 -11.94 -0.97
N LEU A 122 8.74 -12.41 -2.21
CA LEU A 122 8.50 -13.77 -2.63
C LEU A 122 9.73 -14.37 -3.30
N HIS A 123 9.72 -15.67 -3.44
CA HIS A 123 10.84 -16.46 -3.92
C HIS A 123 11.28 -16.06 -5.34
N THR A 124 10.38 -16.17 -6.33
CA THR A 124 10.72 -15.94 -7.75
C THR A 124 11.04 -14.45 -8.06
N PRO A 125 10.29 -13.46 -7.55
CA PRO A 125 10.67 -12.05 -7.68
C PRO A 125 12.05 -11.73 -7.08
N GLY A 126 12.34 -12.30 -5.90
CA GLY A 126 13.64 -12.13 -5.26
C GLY A 126 14.79 -12.67 -6.10
N TRP A 127 14.65 -13.87 -6.67
CA TRP A 127 15.65 -14.45 -7.57
C TRP A 127 15.82 -13.66 -8.86
N ALA A 128 14.73 -13.17 -9.44
CA ALA A 128 14.80 -12.29 -10.60
C ALA A 128 15.59 -11.00 -10.30
N THR A 129 15.40 -10.41 -9.12
CA THR A 129 16.18 -9.25 -8.66
C THR A 129 17.65 -9.61 -8.48
N LEU A 130 17.93 -10.71 -7.82
CA LEU A 130 19.28 -11.20 -7.51
C LEU A 130 20.09 -11.42 -8.79
N LEU A 131 19.46 -11.99 -9.83
CA LEU A 131 20.11 -12.33 -11.11
C LEU A 131 20.10 -11.20 -12.14
N SER A 132 19.30 -10.14 -11.93
CA SER A 132 19.24 -9.01 -12.85
C SER A 132 19.83 -7.71 -12.29
N GLY A 133 19.92 -7.58 -10.97
CA GLY A 133 20.24 -6.31 -10.31
C GLY A 133 19.15 -5.25 -10.47
N LYS A 134 17.90 -5.69 -10.73
CA LYS A 134 16.73 -4.84 -11.00
C LYS A 134 15.60 -5.25 -10.08
N TRP A 135 14.62 -4.37 -9.88
CA TRP A 135 13.38 -4.68 -9.18
C TRP A 135 12.24 -5.03 -10.15
N ALA A 136 11.11 -5.49 -9.66
CA ALA A 136 10.00 -5.97 -10.47
C ALA A 136 9.44 -4.95 -11.48
N ASN A 137 9.60 -3.66 -11.24
CA ASN A 137 9.25 -2.62 -12.19
C ASN A 137 10.02 -2.73 -13.53
N LEU A 138 11.21 -3.34 -13.52
CA LEU A 138 12.03 -3.56 -14.72
C LEU A 138 12.08 -5.03 -15.15
N HIS A 139 12.34 -5.97 -14.23
CA HIS A 139 12.44 -7.38 -14.61
C HIS A 139 11.08 -8.08 -14.78
N ARG A 140 9.94 -7.47 -14.40
CA ARG A 140 8.56 -7.89 -14.60
C ARG A 140 8.13 -9.22 -13.95
N VAL A 141 8.96 -9.81 -13.11
CA VAL A 141 8.61 -10.99 -12.31
C VAL A 141 8.00 -10.51 -11.01
N THR A 142 6.68 -10.70 -10.83
CA THR A 142 5.92 -10.08 -9.73
C THR A 142 5.32 -11.09 -8.74
N SER A 143 5.41 -12.39 -9.03
CA SER A 143 4.83 -13.47 -8.22
C SER A 143 5.61 -14.77 -8.40
N ASP A 144 5.21 -15.81 -7.66
CA ASP A 144 5.74 -17.17 -7.80
C ASP A 144 5.01 -18.01 -8.88
N ALA A 145 4.31 -17.37 -9.80
CA ALA A 145 3.68 -18.07 -10.91
C ALA A 145 4.72 -18.70 -11.85
N ALA A 146 4.45 -19.92 -12.30
CA ALA A 146 5.31 -20.58 -13.27
C ALA A 146 5.26 -19.87 -14.65
N GLY A 147 6.34 -19.99 -15.42
CA GLY A 147 6.45 -19.44 -16.78
C GLY A 147 6.78 -17.94 -16.83
N LEU A 148 7.08 -17.31 -15.72
CA LEU A 148 7.61 -15.95 -15.70
C LEU A 148 9.09 -15.95 -16.14
N ALA A 149 9.49 -14.91 -16.87
CA ALA A 149 10.84 -14.74 -17.37
C ALA A 149 11.38 -13.36 -16.98
N ILE A 150 12.71 -13.30 -16.72
CA ILE A 150 13.41 -12.04 -16.42
C ILE A 150 13.40 -11.17 -17.68
N GLN A 151 12.85 -9.97 -17.57
CA GLN A 151 12.88 -8.97 -18.64
C GLN A 151 14.05 -8.02 -18.49
N GLY A 152 14.52 -7.48 -19.62
CA GLY A 152 15.56 -6.44 -19.63
C GLY A 152 16.96 -6.95 -19.30
N GLY A 153 17.17 -8.25 -19.33
CA GLY A 153 18.48 -8.89 -19.20
C GLY A 153 18.83 -9.40 -17.80
N SER A 154 19.80 -10.30 -17.75
CA SER A 154 20.31 -10.96 -16.55
C SER A 154 21.83 -10.86 -16.45
N VAL A 155 22.40 -11.25 -15.29
CA VAL A 155 23.84 -11.40 -15.11
C VAL A 155 24.46 -12.35 -16.13
N PHE A 156 23.74 -13.42 -16.50
CA PHE A 156 24.22 -14.40 -17.48
C PHE A 156 24.36 -13.79 -18.87
N GLU A 157 23.35 -13.03 -19.33
CA GLU A 157 23.40 -12.35 -20.62
C GLU A 157 24.52 -11.34 -20.70
N VAL A 158 24.73 -10.54 -19.65
CA VAL A 158 25.83 -9.56 -19.61
C VAL A 158 27.20 -10.24 -19.65
N LEU A 159 27.40 -11.31 -18.86
CA LEU A 159 28.62 -12.07 -18.81
C LEU A 159 28.90 -12.80 -20.15
N LYS A 160 27.87 -13.37 -20.77
CA LYS A 160 27.96 -14.01 -22.08
C LYS A 160 28.36 -13.02 -23.17
N ALA A 161 27.72 -11.86 -23.21
CA ALA A 161 28.06 -10.78 -24.14
C ALA A 161 29.48 -10.25 -23.94
N LYS A 162 30.00 -10.33 -22.71
CA LYS A 162 31.39 -9.95 -22.40
C LYS A 162 32.41 -11.06 -22.73
N GLY A 163 31.96 -12.27 -23.07
CA GLY A 163 32.84 -13.41 -23.29
C GLY A 163 33.50 -13.92 -21.99
N ALA A 164 32.84 -13.81 -20.87
CA ALA A 164 33.38 -14.18 -19.56
C ALA A 164 33.43 -15.70 -19.32
N GLY A 165 32.91 -16.51 -20.20
CA GLY A 165 32.92 -17.97 -20.16
C GLY A 165 31.53 -18.60 -20.02
N LEU A 166 31.48 -19.83 -19.49
CA LEU A 166 30.24 -20.59 -19.38
C LEU A 166 29.50 -20.28 -18.07
N ASN A 167 28.18 -20.26 -18.14
CA ASN A 167 27.28 -20.05 -17.01
C ASN A 167 26.54 -21.38 -16.71
N GLY A 168 26.53 -21.81 -15.45
CA GLY A 168 25.83 -23.02 -15.00
C GLY A 168 24.99 -22.77 -13.77
N ALA A 169 23.88 -23.50 -13.64
CA ALA A 169 23.02 -23.43 -12.46
C ALA A 169 22.51 -24.80 -12.03
N ALA A 170 22.34 -24.99 -10.72
CA ALA A 170 21.63 -26.10 -10.11
C ALA A 170 20.61 -25.58 -9.11
N VAL A 171 19.35 -26.02 -9.22
CA VAL A 171 18.24 -25.44 -8.47
C VAL A 171 17.32 -26.52 -7.87
N ALA A 172 16.88 -26.29 -6.61
CA ALA A 172 15.99 -27.18 -5.88
C ALA A 172 14.51 -26.82 -6.04
N SER A 173 14.19 -25.58 -6.43
CA SER A 173 12.81 -25.12 -6.53
C SER A 173 12.29 -25.19 -7.97
N PRO A 174 11.09 -25.76 -8.20
CA PRO A 174 10.48 -25.80 -9.54
C PRO A 174 10.20 -24.42 -10.12
N ASN A 175 9.91 -23.42 -9.27
CA ASN A 175 9.67 -22.06 -9.73
C ASN A 175 10.95 -21.41 -10.25
N ILE A 176 12.09 -21.69 -9.62
CA ILE A 176 13.40 -21.17 -10.08
C ILE A 176 13.88 -21.94 -11.29
N ALA A 177 13.65 -23.24 -11.37
CA ALA A 177 13.90 -23.99 -12.59
C ALA A 177 13.13 -23.40 -13.77
N SER A 178 11.85 -23.10 -13.59
CA SER A 178 11.01 -22.45 -14.60
C SER A 178 11.50 -21.03 -14.95
N LEU A 179 11.92 -20.24 -13.97
CA LEU A 179 12.48 -18.89 -14.20
C LEU A 179 13.75 -18.96 -15.07
N LEU A 180 14.64 -19.92 -14.78
CA LEU A 180 15.92 -20.08 -15.45
C LEU A 180 15.81 -20.81 -16.80
N ALA A 181 14.72 -21.52 -17.07
CA ALA A 181 14.51 -22.20 -18.35
C ALA A 181 14.60 -21.20 -19.52
N SER A 182 14.03 -20.01 -19.39
CA SER A 182 14.12 -18.96 -20.42
C SER A 182 15.55 -18.46 -20.65
N GLN A 183 16.41 -18.45 -19.63
CA GLN A 183 17.81 -18.08 -19.73
C GLN A 183 18.64 -19.20 -20.39
N HIS A 184 18.29 -20.43 -20.15
CA HIS A 184 18.86 -21.60 -20.80
C HIS A 184 18.44 -21.65 -22.28
N ASP A 185 17.15 -21.48 -22.58
CA ASP A 185 16.61 -21.48 -23.93
C ASP A 185 17.21 -20.38 -24.82
N SER A 186 17.54 -19.22 -24.23
CA SER A 186 18.22 -18.13 -24.90
C SER A 186 19.76 -18.31 -25.02
N SER A 187 20.28 -19.42 -24.49
CA SER A 187 21.72 -19.72 -24.41
C SER A 187 22.55 -18.72 -23.60
N ALA A 188 21.90 -17.91 -22.74
CA ALA A 188 22.57 -17.08 -21.76
C ALA A 188 23.11 -17.92 -20.58
N LEU A 189 22.37 -18.95 -20.22
CA LEU A 189 22.74 -19.99 -19.26
C LEU A 189 23.10 -21.26 -20.04
N ASP A 190 24.32 -21.74 -19.95
CA ASP A 190 24.80 -22.89 -20.78
C ASP A 190 24.30 -24.24 -20.23
N THR A 191 24.15 -24.35 -18.89
CA THR A 191 23.66 -25.58 -18.22
C THR A 191 22.73 -25.26 -17.10
N LEU A 192 21.57 -25.96 -17.07
CA LEU A 192 20.60 -25.91 -15.98
C LEU A 192 20.34 -27.32 -15.47
N HIS A 193 20.69 -27.57 -14.21
CA HIS A 193 20.32 -28.79 -13.48
C HIS A 193 19.08 -28.53 -12.63
N ASP A 194 17.95 -29.06 -13.05
CA ASP A 194 16.70 -29.02 -12.31
C ASP A 194 16.63 -30.20 -11.33
N CYS A 195 16.89 -29.94 -10.05
CA CYS A 195 16.82 -30.92 -8.96
C CYS A 195 15.45 -30.94 -8.28
N SER A 196 14.48 -30.13 -8.71
CA SER A 196 13.21 -29.94 -7.98
C SER A 196 12.36 -31.20 -7.88
N ASN A 197 12.54 -32.14 -8.78
CA ASN A 197 11.79 -33.40 -8.84
C ASN A 197 12.49 -34.55 -8.11
N THR A 198 13.60 -34.29 -7.41
CA THR A 198 14.32 -35.33 -6.65
C THR A 198 13.89 -35.34 -5.19
N ALA A 199 13.89 -36.51 -4.55
CA ALA A 199 13.51 -36.65 -3.14
C ALA A 199 14.44 -35.89 -2.18
N ALA A 200 15.67 -35.63 -2.59
CA ALA A 200 16.70 -34.88 -1.85
C ALA A 200 17.22 -33.74 -2.71
N ALA A 201 16.35 -32.79 -3.02
CA ALA A 201 16.63 -31.71 -3.97
C ALA A 201 17.90 -30.91 -3.63
N ASP A 202 18.08 -30.54 -2.35
CA ASP A 202 19.27 -29.80 -1.91
C ASP A 202 20.57 -30.62 -1.98
N ASP A 203 20.49 -31.95 -1.77
CA ASP A 203 21.67 -32.82 -1.95
C ASP A 203 22.05 -32.92 -3.44
N CYS A 204 21.05 -33.04 -4.33
CA CYS A 204 21.24 -32.96 -5.78
C CYS A 204 21.86 -31.64 -6.20
N VAL A 205 21.36 -30.49 -5.68
CA VAL A 205 21.97 -29.18 -5.96
C VAL A 205 23.42 -29.16 -5.56
N THR A 206 23.75 -29.69 -4.39
CA THR A 206 25.15 -29.76 -3.93
C THR A 206 25.99 -30.56 -4.91
N GLU A 207 25.57 -31.77 -5.30
CA GLU A 207 26.30 -32.65 -6.21
C GLU A 207 26.51 -32.00 -7.60
N GLN A 208 25.44 -31.48 -8.20
CA GLN A 208 25.52 -30.82 -9.50
C GLN A 208 26.41 -29.56 -9.45
N THR A 209 26.32 -28.78 -8.38
CA THR A 209 27.17 -27.60 -8.21
C THR A 209 28.65 -27.96 -8.06
N LEU A 210 28.99 -29.04 -7.36
CA LEU A 210 30.36 -29.52 -7.29
C LEU A 210 30.91 -29.86 -8.71
N GLY A 211 30.07 -30.53 -9.53
CA GLY A 211 30.41 -30.80 -10.94
C GLY A 211 30.63 -29.53 -11.76
N LEU A 212 29.79 -28.51 -11.59
CA LEU A 212 29.93 -27.21 -12.26
C LEU A 212 31.22 -26.47 -11.82
N ILE A 213 31.57 -26.50 -10.51
CA ILE A 213 32.80 -25.89 -9.99
C ILE A 213 34.01 -26.62 -10.53
N ASP A 214 34.00 -27.95 -10.62
CA ASP A 214 35.08 -28.73 -11.16
C ASP A 214 35.20 -28.58 -12.68
N GLY A 215 34.11 -28.29 -13.37
CA GLY A 215 34.05 -28.08 -14.81
C GLY A 215 34.60 -26.74 -15.30
N ALA A 216 34.20 -26.40 -16.52
CA ALA A 216 34.68 -25.21 -17.26
C ALA A 216 33.85 -23.93 -16.94
N TYR A 217 32.92 -23.97 -16.00
CA TYR A 217 31.99 -22.87 -15.74
C TYR A 217 32.67 -21.74 -14.96
N THR A 218 32.53 -20.52 -15.47
CA THR A 218 33.08 -19.33 -14.84
C THR A 218 32.06 -18.68 -13.87
N THR A 219 30.76 -18.86 -14.15
CA THR A 219 29.69 -18.42 -13.24
C THR A 219 28.82 -19.60 -12.90
N VAL A 220 28.69 -19.87 -11.61
CA VAL A 220 27.89 -20.99 -11.08
C VAL A 220 26.85 -20.48 -10.11
N VAL A 221 25.59 -20.92 -10.25
CA VAL A 221 24.48 -20.61 -9.35
C VAL A 221 24.00 -21.88 -8.67
N ALA A 222 23.88 -21.85 -7.35
CA ALA A 222 23.31 -22.93 -6.52
C ALA A 222 22.11 -22.39 -5.73
N GLN A 223 20.91 -22.93 -5.97
CA GLN A 223 19.71 -22.53 -5.24
C GLN A 223 19.19 -23.69 -4.38
N TYR A 224 19.17 -23.49 -3.07
CA TYR A 224 18.68 -24.40 -2.04
C TYR A 224 17.29 -23.97 -1.56
N HIS A 225 16.44 -24.96 -1.19
CA HIS A 225 15.04 -24.67 -0.84
C HIS A 225 14.55 -25.34 0.44
N ALA A 226 15.19 -26.40 0.93
CA ALA A 226 14.67 -27.19 2.05
C ALA A 226 14.46 -26.41 3.34
N ALA A 227 15.24 -25.34 3.61
CA ALA A 227 15.03 -24.50 4.78
C ALA A 227 13.68 -23.73 4.73
N THR A 228 13.21 -23.34 3.54
CA THR A 228 11.89 -22.76 3.34
C THR A 228 10.78 -23.73 3.76
N ASP A 229 10.84 -24.97 3.30
CA ASP A 229 9.84 -26.00 3.62
C ASP A 229 9.80 -26.30 5.11
N VAL A 230 10.97 -26.39 5.74
CA VAL A 230 11.07 -26.64 7.18
C VAL A 230 10.56 -25.43 7.98
N ALA A 231 10.89 -24.22 7.56
CA ALA A 231 10.37 -23.00 8.20
C ALA A 231 8.84 -22.92 8.11
N LEU A 232 8.27 -23.20 6.95
CA LEU A 232 6.84 -23.18 6.72
C LEU A 232 6.09 -24.21 7.58
N ASN A 233 6.67 -25.39 7.75
CA ASN A 233 6.04 -26.47 8.52
C ASN A 233 6.21 -26.35 10.04
N TYR A 234 7.31 -25.77 10.52
CA TYR A 234 7.69 -25.78 11.94
C TYR A 234 8.00 -24.40 12.53
N GLY A 235 8.05 -23.35 11.71
CA GLY A 235 8.47 -22.02 12.11
C GLY A 235 9.99 -21.85 12.23
N THR A 236 10.45 -20.59 12.12
CA THR A 236 11.89 -20.25 12.14
C THR A 236 12.56 -20.38 13.52
N ALA A 237 11.77 -20.53 14.59
CA ALA A 237 12.28 -20.77 15.94
C ALA A 237 12.42 -22.25 16.31
N SER A 238 12.09 -23.19 15.41
CA SER A 238 12.08 -24.62 15.71
C SER A 238 13.50 -25.24 15.66
N PRO A 239 13.77 -26.28 16.45
CA PRO A 239 15.01 -27.05 16.31
C PRO A 239 15.18 -27.69 14.93
N SER A 240 14.08 -28.08 14.28
CA SER A 240 14.09 -28.61 12.90
C SER A 240 14.63 -27.59 11.91
N TYR A 241 14.23 -26.35 12.06
CA TYR A 241 14.73 -25.26 11.22
C TYR A 241 16.23 -24.99 11.47
N ALA A 242 16.65 -24.92 12.73
CA ALA A 242 18.07 -24.77 13.06
C ALA A 242 18.93 -25.90 12.45
N ASN A 243 18.41 -27.13 12.45
CA ASN A 243 19.08 -28.28 11.83
C ASN A 243 19.11 -28.16 10.30
N ALA A 244 18.05 -27.64 9.66
CA ALA A 244 18.04 -27.40 8.22
C ALA A 244 19.10 -26.34 7.83
N VAL A 245 19.17 -25.23 8.56
CA VAL A 245 20.20 -24.19 8.37
C VAL A 245 21.62 -24.79 8.54
N LYS A 246 21.83 -25.64 9.54
CA LYS A 246 23.12 -26.32 9.71
C LYS A 246 23.48 -27.23 8.54
N LYS A 247 22.53 -27.99 7.98
CA LYS A 247 22.77 -28.80 6.78
C LYS A 247 23.23 -27.98 5.59
N LEU A 248 22.63 -26.77 5.42
CA LEU A 248 23.07 -25.84 4.38
C LEU A 248 24.47 -25.29 4.64
N ASP A 249 24.87 -25.07 5.89
CA ASP A 249 26.26 -24.73 6.22
C ASP A 249 27.22 -25.88 5.88
N ASP A 250 26.82 -27.14 6.14
CA ASP A 250 27.60 -28.31 5.76
C ASP A 250 27.76 -28.44 4.23
N ALA A 251 26.69 -28.10 3.45
CA ALA A 251 26.76 -28.03 1.99
C ALA A 251 27.69 -26.91 1.52
N LEU A 252 27.56 -25.69 2.12
CA LEU A 252 28.49 -24.59 1.86
C LEU A 252 29.95 -25.02 2.09
N GLY A 253 30.21 -25.78 3.14
CA GLY A 253 31.53 -26.30 3.41
C GLY A 253 32.11 -27.16 2.28
N LYS A 254 31.28 -28.02 1.67
CA LYS A 254 31.66 -28.84 0.52
C LYS A 254 31.98 -27.96 -0.71
N LEU A 255 31.12 -26.98 -1.00
CA LEU A 255 31.34 -26.06 -2.14
C LEU A 255 32.62 -25.22 -1.98
N LEU A 256 32.86 -24.66 -0.77
CA LEU A 256 34.09 -23.93 -0.49
C LEU A 256 35.34 -24.80 -0.61
N ALA A 257 35.27 -26.07 -0.15
CA ALA A 257 36.37 -27.01 -0.32
C ALA A 257 36.65 -27.33 -1.79
N GLU A 258 35.60 -27.42 -2.62
CA GLU A 258 35.74 -27.63 -4.07
C GLU A 258 36.42 -26.47 -4.76
N THR A 259 36.00 -25.21 -4.47
CA THR A 259 36.65 -24.01 -5.02
C THR A 259 38.14 -23.96 -4.65
N ALA A 260 38.51 -24.45 -3.47
CA ALA A 260 39.92 -24.47 -2.99
C ALA A 260 40.80 -25.49 -3.70
N LYS A 261 40.25 -26.51 -4.37
CA LYS A 261 41.04 -27.49 -5.14
C LYS A 261 41.73 -26.89 -6.39
N LYS A 262 41.32 -25.72 -6.84
CA LYS A 262 41.87 -25.00 -7.96
C LYS A 262 42.57 -23.69 -7.50
N PRO A 263 43.71 -23.75 -6.85
CA PRO A 263 44.32 -22.58 -6.20
C PRO A 263 44.79 -21.49 -7.16
N GLY A 264 44.87 -21.81 -8.45
CA GLY A 264 45.12 -20.82 -9.52
C GLY A 264 43.91 -19.96 -9.84
N ASP A 265 42.71 -20.46 -9.61
CA ASP A 265 41.47 -19.73 -9.92
C ASP A 265 41.11 -18.76 -8.79
N LYS A 266 40.59 -17.60 -9.18
CA LYS A 266 40.11 -16.59 -8.25
C LYS A 266 38.60 -16.69 -8.16
N TRP A 267 38.10 -17.12 -7.03
CA TRP A 267 36.65 -17.27 -6.80
C TRP A 267 36.09 -16.08 -6.03
N LEU A 268 35.03 -15.47 -6.57
CA LEU A 268 34.07 -14.68 -5.79
C LEU A 268 32.97 -15.64 -5.32
N VAL A 269 32.77 -15.76 -4.03
CA VAL A 269 31.63 -16.49 -3.45
C VAL A 269 30.65 -15.47 -2.87
N VAL A 270 29.42 -15.51 -3.35
CA VAL A 270 28.28 -14.70 -2.85
C VAL A 270 27.24 -15.63 -2.31
N LEU A 271 26.89 -15.47 -1.04
CA LEU A 271 25.84 -16.22 -0.37
C LEU A 271 24.73 -15.27 0.08
N THR A 272 23.46 -15.63 -0.19
CA THR A 272 22.30 -14.81 0.18
C THR A 272 21.03 -15.65 0.34
N SER A 273 19.92 -15.04 0.74
CA SER A 273 18.55 -15.55 0.55
C SER A 273 17.76 -14.52 -0.22
N ALA A 274 16.95 -14.95 -1.17
CA ALA A 274 16.20 -14.06 -2.06
C ALA A 274 15.12 -13.23 -1.34
N TYR A 275 14.75 -13.62 -0.12
CA TYR A 275 13.74 -12.95 0.73
C TYR A 275 13.92 -13.38 2.21
N GLY A 276 13.27 -12.63 3.11
CA GLY A 276 13.18 -13.00 4.52
C GLY A 276 11.89 -13.75 4.83
N LEU A 277 11.78 -14.26 6.07
CA LEU A 277 10.60 -14.98 6.55
C LEU A 277 10.09 -14.41 7.86
N SER A 278 8.77 -14.51 8.05
CA SER A 278 8.14 -14.29 9.35
C SER A 278 8.58 -15.34 10.38
N VAL A 279 8.28 -15.11 11.66
CA VAL A 279 8.57 -16.08 12.72
C VAL A 279 7.83 -17.41 12.51
N THR A 280 6.67 -17.37 11.87
CA THR A 280 5.88 -18.56 11.51
C THR A 280 6.42 -19.28 10.29
N GLY A 281 7.46 -18.76 9.64
CA GLY A 281 8.08 -19.36 8.46
C GLY A 281 7.38 -19.05 7.15
N SER A 282 6.40 -18.13 7.15
CA SER A 282 5.72 -17.70 5.94
C SER A 282 6.37 -16.47 5.32
N ALA A 283 6.22 -16.34 4.00
CA ALA A 283 6.39 -15.10 3.25
C ALA A 283 5.09 -14.83 2.50
N ASP A 284 4.37 -13.80 2.94
CA ASP A 284 3.07 -13.44 2.36
C ASP A 284 3.21 -12.41 1.22
N GLY A 285 4.45 -12.06 0.87
CA GLY A 285 4.79 -11.07 -0.15
C GLY A 285 4.64 -9.63 0.32
N LEU A 286 4.39 -9.42 1.61
CA LEU A 286 4.16 -8.11 2.19
C LEU A 286 5.47 -7.40 2.55
N PRO A 287 5.51 -6.06 2.55
CA PRO A 287 6.67 -5.29 2.96
C PRO A 287 6.78 -5.22 4.50
N LEU A 288 6.81 -6.38 5.16
CA LEU A 288 7.00 -6.49 6.59
C LEU A 288 8.49 -6.60 6.93
N LEU A 289 8.89 -6.06 8.08
CA LEU A 289 10.30 -6.04 8.47
C LEU A 289 10.95 -7.43 8.46
N PRO A 290 10.37 -8.51 9.02
CA PRO A 290 10.96 -9.84 8.96
C PRO A 290 11.07 -10.41 7.54
N GLU A 291 10.06 -10.18 6.69
CA GLU A 291 10.04 -10.68 5.32
C GLU A 291 10.96 -9.89 4.38
N SER A 292 11.19 -8.60 4.70
CA SER A 292 12.13 -7.75 3.96
C SER A 292 13.57 -7.92 4.43
N THR A 293 13.81 -8.50 5.63
CA THR A 293 15.15 -8.66 6.17
C THR A 293 15.77 -9.96 5.70
N THR A 294 16.85 -9.86 4.95
CA THR A 294 17.69 -10.96 4.49
C THR A 294 19.15 -10.68 4.81
N PHE A 295 20.08 -11.33 4.14
CA PHE A 295 21.51 -11.18 4.32
C PHE A 295 22.25 -11.30 3.01
N VAL A 296 23.48 -10.82 2.98
CA VAL A 296 24.49 -11.10 1.96
C VAL A 296 25.80 -11.43 2.62
N ALA A 297 26.51 -12.44 2.12
CA ALA A 297 27.79 -12.83 2.64
C ALA A 297 28.80 -13.08 1.49
N LEU A 298 30.03 -12.61 1.65
CA LEU A 298 31.10 -12.71 0.64
C LEU A 298 32.34 -13.37 1.23
N ASN A 299 33.11 -14.06 0.41
CA ASN A 299 34.43 -14.59 0.80
C ASN A 299 35.53 -13.51 0.83
N GLN A 300 35.21 -12.28 0.53
CA GLN A 300 36.12 -11.12 0.60
C GLN A 300 35.46 -9.94 1.33
N GLY A 301 36.22 -8.88 1.58
CA GLY A 301 35.71 -7.72 2.32
C GLY A 301 34.59 -7.00 1.58
N LEU A 302 33.53 -6.66 2.31
CA LEU A 302 32.49 -5.75 1.85
C LEU A 302 33.04 -4.32 1.89
N ASN A 303 32.78 -3.54 0.85
CA ASN A 303 33.20 -2.13 0.77
C ASN A 303 32.30 -1.17 1.55
N ASN A 304 31.15 -1.63 2.04
CA ASN A 304 30.35 -0.88 2.98
C ASN A 304 30.71 -1.33 4.42
N ALA A 305 31.06 -0.38 5.28
CA ALA A 305 31.41 -0.64 6.67
C ALA A 305 30.18 -1.01 7.55
N ALA A 306 28.99 -0.94 7.00
CA ALA A 306 27.76 -1.09 7.73
C ALA A 306 27.34 -2.55 7.78
N GLY A 307 27.98 -3.41 8.55
CA GLY A 307 27.16 -4.55 8.67
C GLY A 307 27.65 -5.89 9.10
N VAL A 308 28.90 -6.10 9.31
CA VAL A 308 29.37 -7.47 9.60
C VAL A 308 28.86 -8.07 10.90
N ASN A 309 28.26 -7.29 11.80
CA ASN A 309 27.62 -7.77 13.05
C ASN A 309 26.50 -6.80 13.50
N ALA A 310 25.84 -6.14 12.56
CA ALA A 310 24.78 -5.20 12.91
C ALA A 310 23.60 -5.93 13.55
N VAL A 311 23.11 -5.40 14.65
CA VAL A 311 21.78 -5.76 15.16
C VAL A 311 20.77 -5.48 14.03
N PRO A 312 19.83 -6.40 13.73
CA PRO A 312 18.83 -6.17 12.71
C PRO A 312 18.14 -4.82 12.95
N PRO A 313 17.94 -3.99 11.92
CA PRO A 313 17.26 -2.73 12.08
C PRO A 313 15.86 -2.92 12.66
N ALA A 314 15.44 -2.05 13.55
CA ALA A 314 14.12 -2.10 14.18
C ALA A 314 12.98 -1.60 13.28
N THR A 315 13.31 -0.98 12.15
CA THR A 315 12.33 -0.43 11.20
C THR A 315 12.74 -0.68 9.76
N LEU A 316 11.77 -0.73 8.85
CA LEU A 316 12.04 -0.84 7.42
C LEU A 316 12.90 0.32 6.91
N SER A 317 12.63 1.54 7.33
CA SER A 317 13.41 2.71 6.93
C SER A 317 14.89 2.57 7.28
N ALA A 318 15.20 2.05 8.47
CA ALA A 318 16.59 1.79 8.87
C ALA A 318 17.21 0.60 8.09
N LEU A 319 16.39 -0.39 7.71
CA LEU A 319 16.85 -1.53 6.91
C LEU A 319 17.35 -1.11 5.52
N TYR A 320 16.74 -0.11 4.92
CA TYR A 320 17.12 0.37 3.58
C TYR A 320 18.46 1.12 3.52
N ALA A 321 19.12 1.36 4.64
CA ALA A 321 20.50 1.84 4.67
C ALA A 321 21.53 0.73 4.44
N TYR A 322 21.13 -0.54 4.45
CA TYR A 322 21.97 -1.70 4.25
C TYR A 322 21.96 -2.18 2.78
N PRO A 323 22.85 -3.12 2.40
CA PRO A 323 22.79 -3.77 1.10
C PRO A 323 21.41 -4.37 0.78
N SER A 324 21.15 -4.54 -0.50
CA SER A 324 19.97 -5.24 -1.00
C SER A 324 20.35 -6.47 -1.82
N ILE A 325 19.39 -7.34 -2.06
CA ILE A 325 19.60 -8.47 -2.99
C ILE A 325 19.88 -8.00 -4.43
N ALA A 326 19.49 -6.76 -4.79
CA ALA A 326 19.84 -6.16 -6.09
C ALA A 326 21.33 -5.87 -6.25
N ASP A 327 22.12 -5.85 -5.15
CA ASP A 327 23.55 -5.58 -5.17
C ASP A 327 24.38 -6.80 -5.60
N VAL A 328 23.79 -8.00 -5.66
CA VAL A 328 24.49 -9.24 -6.02
C VAL A 328 24.98 -9.20 -7.48
N THR A 329 24.09 -8.93 -8.43
CA THR A 329 24.47 -8.83 -9.85
C THR A 329 25.56 -7.79 -10.12
N PRO A 330 25.46 -6.50 -9.69
CA PRO A 330 26.55 -5.56 -9.88
C PRO A 330 27.86 -5.97 -9.20
N THR A 331 27.79 -6.68 -8.06
CA THR A 331 28.99 -7.23 -7.39
C THR A 331 29.68 -8.28 -8.27
N VAL A 332 28.93 -9.21 -8.84
CA VAL A 332 29.46 -10.22 -9.77
C VAL A 332 30.00 -9.56 -11.03
N LEU A 333 29.27 -8.63 -11.65
CA LEU A 333 29.70 -7.91 -12.85
C LEU A 333 30.97 -7.09 -12.60
N ALA A 334 31.07 -6.44 -11.43
CA ALA A 334 32.30 -5.70 -11.07
C ALA A 334 33.51 -6.63 -10.97
N TYR A 335 33.31 -7.80 -10.38
CA TYR A 335 34.37 -8.80 -10.25
C TYR A 335 34.94 -9.25 -11.61
N PHE A 336 34.10 -9.33 -12.64
CA PHE A 336 34.50 -9.64 -14.00
C PHE A 336 34.90 -8.42 -14.85
N ASN A 337 34.95 -7.21 -14.30
CA ASN A 337 35.07 -5.95 -15.05
C ASN A 337 34.01 -5.87 -16.19
N ALA A 338 32.81 -6.31 -15.92
CA ALA A 338 31.73 -6.45 -16.90
C ALA A 338 30.53 -5.53 -16.63
N ILE A 339 30.66 -4.52 -15.73
CA ILE A 339 29.54 -3.57 -15.47
C ILE A 339 29.25 -2.85 -16.81
N PRO A 340 27.99 -2.97 -17.30
CA PRO A 340 27.63 -2.33 -18.57
C PRO A 340 27.43 -0.82 -18.39
N ALA A 341 27.48 -0.09 -19.49
CA ALA A 341 27.11 1.32 -19.49
C ALA A 341 25.64 1.48 -19.02
N ALA A 342 25.35 2.52 -18.25
CA ALA A 342 24.03 2.78 -17.71
C ALA A 342 22.92 2.94 -18.78
N THR A 343 23.30 3.41 -19.96
CA THR A 343 22.44 3.51 -21.16
C THR A 343 22.09 2.15 -21.78
N ALA A 344 22.94 1.14 -21.57
CA ALA A 344 22.73 -0.20 -22.11
C ALA A 344 22.03 -1.14 -21.15
N TYR A 345 22.23 -0.94 -19.82
CA TYR A 345 21.67 -1.81 -18.80
C TYR A 345 21.44 -1.03 -17.50
N THR A 346 20.23 -1.01 -17.01
CA THR A 346 19.90 -0.34 -15.76
C THR A 346 20.12 -1.28 -14.58
N LEU A 347 21.01 -0.90 -13.65
CA LEU A 347 21.22 -1.55 -12.37
C LEU A 347 20.64 -0.69 -11.25
N TYR A 348 19.88 -1.31 -10.35
CA TYR A 348 19.40 -0.65 -9.13
C TYR A 348 20.31 -0.91 -7.92
N GLY A 349 21.16 -1.92 -7.99
CA GLY A 349 22.13 -2.23 -6.96
C GLY A 349 23.48 -1.55 -7.17
N SER A 350 24.32 -1.65 -6.14
CA SER A 350 25.71 -1.21 -6.13
C SER A 350 26.64 -2.39 -5.86
N GLN A 351 27.85 -2.40 -6.42
CA GLN A 351 28.80 -3.43 -6.09
C GLN A 351 29.19 -3.38 -4.60
N LEU A 352 29.39 -4.55 -4.02
CA LEU A 352 29.77 -4.72 -2.62
C LEU A 352 31.27 -4.97 -2.40
N ILE A 353 32.06 -4.99 -3.47
CA ILE A 353 33.50 -5.26 -3.46
C ILE A 353 34.28 -4.17 -4.20
N GLY A 354 35.56 -4.05 -3.84
CA GLY A 354 36.45 -3.05 -4.46
C GLY A 354 36.09 -1.62 -4.03
N ASP A 355 36.67 -0.65 -4.73
CA ASP A 355 36.39 0.76 -4.52
C ASP A 355 35.01 1.09 -5.07
N ALA A 356 34.03 1.27 -4.18
CA ALA A 356 32.72 1.71 -4.59
C ALA A 356 32.76 3.19 -4.97
N ALA A 357 32.30 3.55 -6.15
CA ALA A 357 32.25 4.95 -6.55
C ALA A 357 31.24 5.73 -5.68
N VAL A 358 30.10 5.12 -5.37
CA VAL A 358 29.12 5.62 -4.41
C VAL A 358 28.53 4.43 -3.66
N SER A 359 28.45 4.51 -2.35
CA SER A 359 27.81 3.47 -1.52
C SER A 359 27.02 4.10 -0.38
N GLN A 360 26.19 3.29 0.28
CA GLN A 360 25.42 3.69 1.46
C GLN A 360 24.52 4.92 1.21
N LEU A 361 23.90 5.02 0.04
CA LEU A 361 22.96 6.09 -0.24
C LEU A 361 21.77 6.00 0.72
N ASN A 362 21.56 7.07 1.47
CA ASN A 362 20.38 7.28 2.30
C ASN A 362 19.61 8.51 1.83
N VAL A 363 18.30 8.46 1.83
CA VAL A 363 17.41 9.57 1.49
C VAL A 363 16.47 9.80 2.65
N ALA A 364 16.60 10.94 3.30
CA ALA A 364 15.73 11.39 4.38
C ALA A 364 14.82 12.51 3.88
N LEU A 365 13.52 12.28 3.91
CA LEU A 365 12.52 13.29 3.56
C LEU A 365 12.33 14.26 4.73
N SER A 366 12.16 15.56 4.44
CA SER A 366 11.70 16.53 5.42
C SER A 366 10.27 16.20 5.85
N THR A 367 9.86 16.77 6.99
CA THR A 367 8.47 16.61 7.46
C THR A 367 7.49 17.08 6.38
N SER A 368 6.52 16.23 6.07
CA SER A 368 5.41 16.55 5.18
C SER A 368 4.20 16.98 5.99
N ASN A 369 3.35 17.84 5.41
CA ASN A 369 1.99 18.05 5.87
C ASN A 369 1.07 17.09 5.13
N PHE A 370 -0.12 16.81 5.66
CA PHE A 370 -1.09 15.93 5.00
C PHE A 370 -1.47 16.39 3.59
N ASN A 371 -1.51 17.71 3.35
CA ASN A 371 -1.90 18.31 2.08
C ASN A 371 -0.72 18.69 1.17
N GLN A 372 0.50 18.54 1.62
CA GLN A 372 1.70 18.85 0.83
C GLN A 372 2.77 17.77 1.02
N PRO A 373 3.47 17.37 -0.05
CA PRO A 373 4.59 16.45 0.08
C PRO A 373 5.76 17.09 0.83
N ALA A 374 6.73 16.28 1.19
CA ALA A 374 7.98 16.74 1.80
C ALA A 374 8.59 17.90 1.01
N ALA A 375 9.06 18.94 1.70
CA ALA A 375 9.63 20.14 1.06
C ALA A 375 10.93 19.80 0.31
N ASN A 376 11.74 18.93 0.90
CA ASN A 376 13.02 18.53 0.36
C ASN A 376 13.38 17.09 0.74
N ALA A 377 14.38 16.55 0.06
CA ALA A 377 15.05 15.31 0.40
C ALA A 377 16.53 15.60 0.72
N THR A 378 17.00 15.11 1.85
CA THR A 378 18.41 15.11 2.19
C THR A 378 19.01 13.77 1.82
N LEU A 379 19.93 13.77 0.87
CA LEU A 379 20.70 12.63 0.44
C LEU A 379 22.06 12.62 1.14
N THR A 380 22.50 11.45 1.61
CA THR A 380 23.84 11.23 2.15
C THR A 380 24.36 9.92 1.62
N TRP A 381 25.67 9.86 1.35
CA TRP A 381 26.34 8.67 0.80
C TRP A 381 27.81 8.67 1.15
N THR A 382 28.48 7.52 0.97
CA THR A 382 29.94 7.46 0.96
C THR A 382 30.42 7.74 -0.45
N ALA A 383 31.21 8.81 -0.60
CA ALA A 383 31.69 9.27 -1.90
C ALA A 383 33.13 8.80 -2.16
N PRO A 384 33.50 8.54 -3.43
CA PRO A 384 34.90 8.36 -3.83
C PRO A 384 35.64 9.69 -3.76
N GLU A 385 36.94 9.63 -3.58
CA GLU A 385 37.81 10.81 -3.57
C GLU A 385 37.99 11.47 -4.96
N THR A 386 37.67 10.74 -6.03
CA THR A 386 37.88 11.16 -7.42
C THR A 386 36.58 11.14 -8.22
N GLY A 387 36.46 12.07 -9.17
CA GLY A 387 35.35 12.19 -10.09
C GLY A 387 34.22 13.07 -9.59
N ALA A 388 33.60 13.83 -10.48
CA ALA A 388 32.41 14.61 -10.16
C ALA A 388 31.23 13.68 -9.79
N ILE A 389 30.40 14.13 -8.89
CA ILE A 389 29.19 13.41 -8.43
C ILE A 389 27.96 14.00 -9.13
N SER A 390 27.21 13.17 -9.83
CA SER A 390 25.89 13.55 -10.37
C SER A 390 24.80 12.99 -9.50
N VAL A 391 23.85 13.85 -9.13
CA VAL A 391 22.60 13.46 -8.44
C VAL A 391 21.45 13.58 -9.43
N LEU A 392 20.72 12.50 -9.59
CA LEU A 392 19.54 12.46 -10.46
C LEU A 392 18.28 12.20 -9.59
N ARG A 393 17.17 12.79 -10.01
CA ARG A 393 15.82 12.51 -9.49
C ARG A 393 14.95 12.11 -10.67
N ASP A 394 14.33 10.93 -10.58
CA ASP A 394 13.46 10.36 -11.63
C ASP A 394 14.09 10.35 -13.04
N GLY A 395 15.43 10.21 -13.10
CA GLY A 395 16.22 10.19 -14.34
C GLY A 395 16.83 11.53 -14.74
N ASP A 396 16.35 12.65 -14.18
CA ASP A 396 16.86 14.00 -14.50
C ASP A 396 17.99 14.41 -13.55
N VAL A 397 19.07 14.99 -14.10
CA VAL A 397 20.18 15.51 -13.30
C VAL A 397 19.73 16.77 -12.54
N VAL A 398 19.64 16.66 -11.21
CA VAL A 398 19.27 17.78 -10.33
C VAL A 398 20.47 18.50 -9.71
N ALA A 399 21.64 17.83 -9.71
CA ALA A 399 22.88 18.45 -9.27
C ALA A 399 24.10 17.76 -9.87
N THR A 400 25.18 18.54 -10.09
CA THR A 400 26.53 18.06 -10.32
C THR A 400 27.45 18.67 -9.26
N LEU A 401 28.13 17.82 -8.49
CA LEU A 401 28.87 18.15 -7.30
C LEU A 401 30.34 17.79 -7.45
N PRO A 402 31.26 18.48 -6.74
CA PRO A 402 32.67 18.11 -6.73
C PRO A 402 32.93 16.69 -6.21
N ALA A 403 34.07 16.11 -6.59
CA ALA A 403 34.57 14.88 -5.98
C ALA A 403 34.65 14.98 -4.44
N GLY A 404 34.41 13.87 -3.76
CA GLY A 404 34.41 13.82 -2.29
C GLY A 404 33.15 14.38 -1.64
N THR A 405 32.19 14.93 -2.40
CA THR A 405 30.91 15.38 -1.83
C THR A 405 30.11 14.16 -1.37
N ALA A 406 29.66 14.19 -0.11
CA ALA A 406 28.93 13.08 0.53
C ALA A 406 27.48 13.45 0.93
N ARG A 407 27.01 14.64 0.53
CA ARG A 407 25.69 15.13 0.91
C ARG A 407 25.11 16.10 -0.13
N TYR A 408 23.80 15.99 -0.35
CA TYR A 408 23.03 16.93 -1.16
C TYR A 408 21.64 17.14 -0.56
N VAL A 409 21.06 18.33 -0.72
CA VAL A 409 19.66 18.60 -0.34
C VAL A 409 18.92 19.01 -1.62
N ASP A 410 17.96 18.19 -2.01
CA ASP A 410 17.06 18.51 -3.12
C ASP A 410 15.90 19.35 -2.61
N ASN A 411 16.00 20.66 -2.79
CA ASN A 411 14.95 21.61 -2.43
C ASN A 411 13.85 21.71 -3.49
N GLY A 412 14.01 21.09 -4.64
CA GLY A 412 13.02 21.07 -5.73
C GLY A 412 12.03 19.90 -5.67
N LEU A 413 12.13 19.02 -4.66
CA LEU A 413 11.31 17.82 -4.56
C LEU A 413 9.82 18.13 -4.55
N ARG A 414 9.36 19.06 -3.70
CA ARG A 414 7.94 19.41 -3.55
C ARG A 414 7.33 19.88 -4.86
N ASP A 415 7.95 20.85 -5.51
CA ASP A 415 7.45 21.45 -6.75
C ASP A 415 7.40 20.41 -7.87
N HIS A 416 8.40 19.54 -7.95
CA HIS A 416 8.43 18.44 -8.90
C HIS A 416 7.25 17.49 -8.69
N ILE A 417 7.03 17.02 -7.47
CA ILE A 417 5.97 16.07 -7.15
C ILE A 417 4.58 16.69 -7.36
N ILE A 418 4.36 17.93 -6.94
CA ILE A 418 3.09 18.61 -7.16
C ILE A 418 2.82 18.82 -8.65
N SER A 419 3.84 19.12 -9.45
CA SER A 419 3.69 19.31 -10.90
C SER A 419 3.28 18.02 -11.62
N LEU A 420 3.78 16.87 -11.16
CA LEU A 420 3.44 15.57 -11.74
C LEU A 420 2.10 15.02 -11.21
N TYR A 421 1.81 15.25 -9.93
CA TYR A 421 0.70 14.63 -9.22
C TYR A 421 -0.14 15.65 -8.42
N PRO A 422 -0.74 16.63 -9.08
CA PRO A 422 -1.48 17.70 -8.39
C PRO A 422 -2.68 17.19 -7.58
N GLN A 423 -3.14 15.96 -7.85
CA GLN A 423 -4.24 15.32 -7.11
C GLN A 423 -3.78 14.60 -5.83
N GLY A 424 -2.48 14.61 -5.53
CA GLY A 424 -1.94 13.85 -4.42
C GLY A 424 -1.91 12.34 -4.67
N GLY A 425 -1.81 11.58 -3.59
CA GLY A 425 -1.68 10.13 -3.61
C GLY A 425 -0.34 9.66 -3.03
N THR A 426 -0.03 8.39 -3.22
CA THR A 426 1.26 7.80 -2.85
C THR A 426 2.13 7.70 -4.09
N HIS A 427 3.28 8.33 -4.05
CA HIS A 427 4.23 8.43 -5.15
C HIS A 427 5.64 8.15 -4.64
N THR A 428 6.60 8.07 -5.56
CA THR A 428 7.99 7.84 -5.22
C THR A 428 8.87 8.75 -6.06
N ALA A 429 9.87 9.35 -5.41
CA ALA A 429 11.00 9.96 -6.11
C ALA A 429 12.18 8.98 -6.08
N ASP A 430 12.69 8.63 -7.24
CA ASP A 430 13.85 7.75 -7.39
C ASP A 430 15.13 8.58 -7.51
N TYR A 431 15.97 8.51 -6.49
CA TYR A 431 17.26 9.17 -6.48
C TYR A 431 18.38 8.25 -6.92
N VAL A 432 19.21 8.74 -7.83
CA VAL A 432 20.44 8.11 -8.27
C VAL A 432 21.60 9.02 -7.93
N VAL A 433 22.62 8.49 -7.30
CA VAL A 433 23.90 9.17 -7.09
C VAL A 433 24.97 8.37 -7.82
N GLN A 434 25.70 9.01 -8.73
CA GLN A 434 26.75 8.37 -9.52
C GLN A 434 28.00 9.22 -9.56
N ALA A 435 29.18 8.57 -9.61
CA ALA A 435 30.47 9.24 -9.79
C ALA A 435 30.99 9.06 -11.20
N GLY A 436 31.62 10.09 -11.75
CA GLY A 436 32.20 10.08 -13.08
C GLY A 436 31.19 10.25 -14.22
N THR A 437 31.71 10.19 -15.45
CA THR A 437 30.90 10.34 -16.67
C THR A 437 30.63 8.96 -17.29
N GLY A 438 29.37 8.50 -17.13
CA GLY A 438 28.84 7.36 -17.88
C GLY A 438 29.32 5.97 -17.44
N GLY A 439 28.39 5.12 -17.02
CA GLY A 439 28.65 3.72 -16.66
C GLY A 439 29.35 3.52 -15.32
N GLY A 440 29.65 4.58 -14.61
CA GLY A 440 30.19 4.51 -13.25
C GLY A 440 29.27 3.85 -12.27
N ILE A 441 29.86 3.35 -11.21
CA ILE A 441 29.14 2.74 -10.10
C ILE A 441 28.21 3.78 -9.48
N ARG A 442 26.95 3.42 -9.35
CA ARG A 442 25.90 4.28 -8.85
C ARG A 442 25.16 3.61 -7.71
N ALA A 443 24.64 4.41 -6.81
CA ALA A 443 23.68 3.98 -5.81
C ALA A 443 22.30 4.54 -6.17
N ILE A 444 21.25 3.74 -5.98
CA ILE A 444 19.87 4.13 -6.21
C ILE A 444 19.10 3.93 -4.92
N LYS A 445 18.23 4.91 -4.60
CA LYS A 445 17.33 4.83 -3.48
C LYS A 445 15.99 5.47 -3.83
N SER A 446 14.92 4.72 -3.64
CA SER A 446 13.56 5.22 -3.78
C SER A 446 13.11 5.89 -2.47
N ALA A 447 12.47 7.04 -2.57
CA ALA A 447 11.90 7.78 -1.47
C ALA A 447 10.38 7.85 -1.63
N PRO A 448 9.61 7.01 -0.92
CA PRO A 448 8.16 7.05 -0.96
C PRO A 448 7.65 8.31 -0.24
N LEU A 449 6.64 8.93 -0.80
CA LEU A 449 5.95 10.08 -0.25
C LEU A 449 4.45 9.98 -0.53
N SER A 450 3.66 10.53 0.37
CA SER A 450 2.21 10.53 0.25
C SER A 450 1.67 11.88 0.70
N TYR A 451 0.69 12.40 -0.01
CA TYR A 451 -0.04 13.60 0.38
C TYR A 451 -1.42 13.62 -0.29
N ALA A 452 -2.34 14.35 0.32
CA ALA A 452 -3.71 14.46 -0.15
C ALA A 452 -4.15 15.93 -0.06
N PRO A 453 -3.90 16.76 -1.09
CA PRO A 453 -4.31 18.14 -1.08
C PRO A 453 -5.83 18.24 -1.17
N ILE A 454 -6.41 19.23 -0.50
CA ILE A 454 -7.79 19.63 -0.82
C ILE A 454 -7.75 20.29 -2.20
N LEU A 455 -8.55 19.77 -3.14
CA LEU A 455 -8.56 20.29 -4.50
C LEU A 455 -9.06 21.74 -4.52
N PRO A 456 -8.40 22.67 -5.20
CA PRO A 456 -8.83 24.07 -5.27
C PRO A 456 -10.27 24.22 -5.81
N SER A 457 -10.71 23.28 -6.66
CA SER A 457 -12.07 23.26 -7.19
C SER A 457 -13.15 23.08 -6.11
N VAL A 458 -12.80 22.57 -4.92
CA VAL A 458 -13.72 22.47 -3.76
C VAL A 458 -14.22 23.86 -3.33
N ALA A 459 -13.45 24.92 -3.53
CA ALA A 459 -13.89 26.29 -3.27
C ALA A 459 -15.06 26.75 -4.17
N ASN A 460 -15.19 26.13 -5.37
CA ASN A 460 -16.22 26.50 -6.32
C ASN A 460 -17.60 26.07 -5.84
N GLY A 461 -18.54 27.01 -5.80
CA GLY A 461 -19.90 26.75 -5.38
C GLY A 461 -20.07 26.54 -3.86
N LEU A 462 -19.02 26.66 -3.08
CA LEU A 462 -19.09 26.66 -1.62
C LEU A 462 -19.75 27.95 -1.14
N PHE A 463 -20.95 27.85 -0.59
CA PHE A 463 -21.73 29.04 -0.18
C PHE A 463 -22.05 29.08 1.32
N VAL A 464 -21.92 27.97 2.06
CA VAL A 464 -22.00 27.88 3.52
C VAL A 464 -20.79 27.16 4.05
N TYR A 465 -20.15 27.71 5.06
CA TYR A 465 -19.03 27.06 5.73
C TYR A 465 -18.92 27.45 7.19
N TYR A 466 -19.13 26.49 8.08
CA TYR A 466 -18.97 26.61 9.51
C TYR A 466 -17.72 25.83 9.96
N PRO A 467 -16.60 26.49 10.24
CA PRO A 467 -15.39 25.82 10.75
C PRO A 467 -15.52 25.41 12.23
N PHE A 468 -16.54 25.90 12.95
CA PHE A 468 -16.73 25.68 14.39
C PHE A 468 -15.47 26.03 15.19
N SER A 469 -14.98 27.25 15.03
CA SER A 469 -13.93 27.82 15.88
C SER A 469 -14.37 27.87 17.35
N ASN A 470 -13.48 28.23 18.25
CA ASN A 470 -13.73 28.30 19.71
C ASN A 470 -14.74 29.39 20.15
N THR A 471 -15.62 29.82 19.26
CA THR A 471 -16.65 30.82 19.54
C THR A 471 -18.05 30.27 19.34
N LEU A 472 -18.98 30.59 20.24
CA LEU A 472 -20.40 30.26 20.14
C LEU A 472 -21.23 31.56 20.11
N PRO A 473 -22.30 31.63 19.30
CA PRO A 473 -22.71 30.61 18.32
C PRO A 473 -21.73 30.51 17.14
N PRO A 474 -21.72 29.38 16.45
CA PRO A 474 -20.87 29.22 15.24
C PRO A 474 -21.25 30.23 14.17
N VAL A 475 -20.25 30.72 13.44
CA VAL A 475 -20.41 31.75 12.39
C VAL A 475 -20.11 31.14 11.04
N ASP A 476 -20.99 31.38 10.06
CA ASP A 476 -20.77 31.04 8.66
C ASP A 476 -19.67 31.94 8.05
N ALA A 477 -18.54 31.35 7.71
CA ALA A 477 -17.43 32.08 7.08
C ALA A 477 -17.76 32.63 5.69
N LYS A 478 -18.86 32.18 5.05
CA LYS A 478 -19.36 32.70 3.78
C LYS A 478 -20.48 33.74 3.94
N GLY A 479 -21.05 33.85 5.12
CA GLY A 479 -22.11 34.83 5.40
C GLY A 479 -23.45 34.56 4.72
N SER A 480 -23.64 33.37 4.13
CA SER A 480 -24.84 33.01 3.36
C SER A 480 -25.93 32.39 4.21
N SER A 481 -25.63 32.11 5.48
CA SER A 481 -26.55 31.43 6.40
C SER A 481 -26.39 31.90 7.83
N ILE A 482 -27.37 31.57 8.65
CA ILE A 482 -27.37 31.80 10.10
C ILE A 482 -27.65 30.46 10.79
N LEU A 483 -26.80 30.11 11.72
CA LEU A 483 -27.01 28.97 12.60
C LEU A 483 -27.41 29.51 13.97
N GLY A 484 -28.62 29.20 14.39
CA GLY A 484 -29.18 29.65 15.67
C GLY A 484 -29.80 28.51 16.46
N PRO A 485 -29.85 28.62 17.79
CA PRO A 485 -30.49 27.60 18.63
C PRO A 485 -31.96 27.50 18.33
N PHE A 486 -32.50 26.27 18.31
CA PHE A 486 -33.92 26.02 18.06
C PHE A 486 -34.83 26.44 19.21
N ALA A 487 -34.38 26.36 20.42
CA ALA A 487 -35.22 26.63 21.60
C ALA A 487 -35.02 28.02 22.23
N SER A 488 -36.10 28.54 22.89
CA SER A 488 -36.07 29.88 23.50
C SER A 488 -35.20 29.98 24.71
N ASP A 489 -35.03 28.89 25.37
CA ASP A 489 -34.43 28.81 26.70
C ASP A 489 -32.98 28.31 26.62
N LEU A 490 -32.51 28.03 25.39
CA LEU A 490 -31.12 27.74 25.18
C LEU A 490 -30.33 29.05 25.19
N ASP A 491 -29.47 29.16 26.15
CA ASP A 491 -28.34 30.08 26.08
C ASP A 491 -27.65 29.86 24.74
N PRO A 492 -27.30 30.89 23.92
CA PRO A 492 -26.46 30.75 22.76
C PRO A 492 -25.14 30.01 23.04
N ALA A 493 -24.77 29.86 24.28
CA ALA A 493 -23.60 29.15 24.77
C ALA A 493 -23.83 27.63 25.04
N THR A 494 -24.95 27.04 24.68
CA THR A 494 -25.28 25.64 25.06
C THR A 494 -24.58 24.56 24.23
N GLY A 495 -23.73 24.86 23.30
CA GLY A 495 -22.78 23.88 22.77
C GLY A 495 -21.56 23.78 23.69
N VAL A 496 -21.01 22.59 23.84
CA VAL A 496 -19.69 22.41 24.44
C VAL A 496 -18.66 22.37 23.33
N ILE A 497 -17.66 23.27 23.44
CA ILE A 497 -16.51 23.23 22.51
C ILE A 497 -15.69 21.99 22.87
N VAL A 498 -15.41 21.17 21.86
CA VAL A 498 -14.60 19.95 21.99
C VAL A 498 -13.44 20.00 21.02
N ASP A 499 -12.41 19.18 21.25
CA ASP A 499 -11.30 19.04 20.32
C ASP A 499 -11.79 18.47 18.98
N GLY A 500 -11.38 19.11 17.89
CA GLY A 500 -11.71 18.70 16.54
C GLY A 500 -10.79 17.59 16.01
N PRO A 501 -10.94 17.22 14.72
CA PRO A 501 -10.19 16.11 14.12
C PRO A 501 -8.74 16.45 13.73
N PHE A 502 -8.34 17.73 13.70
CA PHE A 502 -7.11 18.17 13.02
C PHE A 502 -6.00 18.66 13.98
N GLY A 503 -5.96 18.16 15.19
CA GLY A 503 -4.95 18.54 16.20
C GLY A 503 -5.44 19.57 17.20
N ALA A 504 -4.52 20.11 17.99
CA ALA A 504 -4.83 20.92 19.19
C ALA A 504 -5.55 22.25 18.91
N ASP A 505 -5.39 22.80 17.71
CA ASP A 505 -6.02 24.06 17.31
C ASP A 505 -7.35 23.85 16.55
N SER A 506 -7.76 22.60 16.38
CA SER A 506 -9.02 22.23 15.75
C SER A 506 -10.10 22.07 16.80
N HIS A 507 -11.25 22.65 16.55
CA HIS A 507 -12.39 22.60 17.45
C HIS A 507 -13.64 22.09 16.75
N GLY A 508 -14.56 21.58 17.55
CA GLY A 508 -15.90 21.23 17.15
C GLY A 508 -16.92 21.65 18.22
N VAL A 509 -18.17 21.57 17.90
CA VAL A 509 -19.27 21.80 18.84
C VAL A 509 -19.96 20.50 19.11
N GLN A 510 -19.99 20.10 20.36
CA GLN A 510 -20.82 18.99 20.83
C GLN A 510 -22.21 19.52 21.21
N VAL A 511 -23.22 18.95 20.59
CA VAL A 511 -24.62 19.23 20.88
C VAL A 511 -25.12 18.16 21.82
N ASN A 512 -25.51 18.57 23.03
CA ASN A 512 -26.07 17.68 24.02
C ASN A 512 -27.59 17.83 24.00
N LEU A 513 -28.29 16.83 23.55
CA LEU A 513 -29.74 16.79 23.68
C LEU A 513 -30.13 16.38 25.10
N LYS A 514 -30.02 17.32 26.07
CA LYS A 514 -30.56 17.13 27.41
C LYS A 514 -32.05 17.24 27.33
N TYR A 515 -32.70 16.13 27.60
CA TYR A 515 -34.15 16.14 27.77
C TYR A 515 -34.49 16.51 29.22
N THR A 516 -34.95 17.73 29.42
CA THR A 516 -35.46 18.17 30.69
C THR A 516 -37.00 18.16 30.75
N ASN A 517 -37.67 18.40 29.65
CA ASN A 517 -39.13 18.29 29.51
C ASN A 517 -39.54 18.36 28.02
N ALA A 518 -40.81 18.15 27.71
CA ALA A 518 -41.33 18.11 26.33
C ALA A 518 -41.19 19.41 25.52
N SER A 519 -40.66 20.46 26.10
CA SER A 519 -40.54 21.79 25.47
C SER A 519 -39.10 22.19 25.14
N ASN A 520 -38.12 21.45 25.67
CA ASN A 520 -36.70 21.82 25.50
C ASN A 520 -36.05 20.94 24.45
N GLN A 521 -35.76 21.52 23.31
CA GLN A 521 -35.01 20.90 22.22
C GLN A 521 -33.66 21.59 22.13
N GLU A 522 -32.60 20.79 22.11
CA GLU A 522 -31.24 21.26 21.88
C GLU A 522 -30.83 20.88 20.47
N GLY A 523 -30.22 21.79 19.75
CA GLY A 523 -29.81 21.69 18.37
C GLY A 523 -29.85 23.05 17.72
N TYR A 524 -29.32 23.12 16.53
CA TYR A 524 -29.27 24.36 15.78
C TYR A 524 -30.23 24.32 14.59
N GLY A 525 -30.95 25.42 14.40
CA GLY A 525 -31.65 25.70 13.16
C GLY A 525 -30.74 26.42 12.20
N LEU A 526 -30.64 25.93 10.98
CA LEU A 526 -29.89 26.54 9.88
C LEU A 526 -30.85 27.24 8.95
N THR A 527 -30.68 28.54 8.76
CA THR A 527 -31.46 29.39 7.87
C THR A 527 -30.56 29.94 6.78
N PHE A 528 -30.97 29.81 5.52
CA PHE A 528 -30.24 30.32 4.38
C PHE A 528 -30.76 31.72 3.98
N ASN A 529 -29.85 32.66 3.75
CA ASN A 529 -30.19 34.04 3.38
C ASN A 529 -30.50 34.14 1.90
N GLY A 530 -31.76 33.88 1.50
CA GLY A 530 -32.28 34.14 0.17
C GLY A 530 -31.61 33.39 -0.98
N GLN A 531 -31.17 32.17 -0.79
CA GLN A 531 -30.30 31.46 -1.72
C GLN A 531 -30.83 30.14 -2.27
N ALA A 532 -30.04 29.50 -3.09
CA ALA A 532 -30.32 28.30 -3.90
C ALA A 532 -30.84 27.07 -3.16
N LEU A 533 -30.73 27.02 -1.84
CA LEU A 533 -31.39 26.02 -0.98
C LEU A 533 -32.63 26.55 -0.25
N ASP A 534 -33.11 27.74 -0.62
CA ASP A 534 -34.38 28.23 -0.14
C ASP A 534 -35.50 27.37 -0.76
N PRO A 535 -36.29 26.65 0.02
CA PRO A 535 -37.33 25.75 -0.46
C PRO A 535 -38.43 26.47 -1.28
N THR A 536 -38.53 27.80 -1.20
CA THR A 536 -39.52 28.55 -1.95
C THR A 536 -39.12 28.81 -3.41
N ASN A 537 -37.88 28.63 -3.80
CA ASN A 537 -37.35 29.04 -5.09
C ASN A 537 -36.83 27.93 -6.00
N ALA A 538 -36.81 26.66 -5.60
CA ALA A 538 -36.16 25.63 -6.40
C ALA A 538 -37.16 24.64 -7.02
N THR A 539 -37.00 24.43 -8.31
CA THR A 539 -37.75 23.40 -9.07
C THR A 539 -37.04 22.05 -9.12
N ALA A 540 -35.72 22.04 -8.96
CA ALA A 540 -34.94 20.79 -8.85
C ALA A 540 -33.55 21.10 -8.29
N PRO A 541 -33.32 20.96 -7.00
CA PRO A 541 -32.05 21.36 -6.41
C PRO A 541 -30.93 20.38 -6.69
N VAL A 542 -29.77 20.96 -6.92
CA VAL A 542 -28.51 20.27 -6.96
C VAL A 542 -27.63 20.87 -5.86
N PHE A 543 -27.21 20.05 -4.91
CA PHE A 543 -26.35 20.51 -3.83
C PHE A 543 -25.42 19.40 -3.31
N SER A 544 -24.41 19.79 -2.60
CA SER A 544 -23.62 18.89 -1.78
C SER A 544 -23.54 19.42 -0.36
N VAL A 545 -23.50 18.51 0.61
CA VAL A 545 -23.29 18.83 2.02
C VAL A 545 -22.24 17.89 2.58
N GLY A 546 -21.33 18.42 3.38
CA GLY A 546 -20.31 17.62 4.06
C GLY A 546 -19.98 18.19 5.42
N PHE A 547 -19.62 17.34 6.36
CA PHE A 547 -19.23 17.71 7.72
C PHE A 547 -18.46 16.58 8.39
N TRP A 548 -17.68 16.93 9.40
CA TRP A 548 -17.14 15.96 10.33
C TRP A 548 -18.06 15.82 11.54
N THR A 549 -18.26 14.59 11.99
CA THR A 549 -19.05 14.30 13.18
C THR A 549 -18.39 13.24 14.05
N LYS A 550 -18.51 13.37 15.36
CA LYS A 550 -18.04 12.39 16.33
C LYS A 550 -19.21 11.97 17.21
N ILE A 551 -19.48 10.68 17.23
CA ILE A 551 -20.63 10.10 17.90
C ILE A 551 -20.14 9.32 19.10
N PRO A 552 -20.45 9.73 20.34
CA PRO A 552 -20.12 8.97 21.53
C PRO A 552 -20.82 7.59 21.53
N ARG A 553 -20.19 6.62 22.15
CA ARG A 553 -20.71 5.25 22.21
C ARG A 553 -22.14 5.18 22.77
N ASP A 554 -22.40 5.99 23.79
CA ASP A 554 -23.68 5.99 24.50
C ASP A 554 -24.82 6.56 23.65
N SER A 555 -24.51 7.28 22.56
CA SER A 555 -25.49 7.81 21.62
C SER A 555 -25.94 6.78 20.57
N CYS A 556 -25.30 5.61 20.52
CA CYS A 556 -25.66 4.53 19.60
C CYS A 556 -26.63 3.55 20.28
N ILE A 557 -27.86 3.97 20.43
CA ILE A 557 -28.90 3.22 21.20
C ILE A 557 -29.68 2.34 20.23
N VAL A 558 -29.99 1.13 20.68
CA VAL A 558 -30.83 0.17 19.95
C VAL A 558 -32.23 0.76 19.70
N GLY A 559 -32.62 0.82 18.43
CA GLY A 559 -33.97 1.21 18.02
C GLY A 559 -34.25 2.73 18.00
N GLY A 560 -33.23 3.57 18.19
CA GLY A 560 -33.37 5.03 18.09
C GLY A 560 -32.76 5.56 16.80
N ASP A 561 -33.46 6.45 16.13
CA ASP A 561 -32.96 7.26 15.00
C ASP A 561 -32.75 8.69 15.50
N TYR A 562 -31.54 9.23 15.35
CA TYR A 562 -31.21 10.59 15.78
C TYR A 562 -30.75 11.41 14.58
N PRO A 563 -31.46 12.48 14.18
CA PRO A 563 -31.05 13.31 13.06
C PRO A 563 -29.76 14.07 13.38
N LEU A 564 -28.80 13.97 12.47
CA LEU A 564 -27.59 14.77 12.49
C LEU A 564 -27.80 16.08 11.75
N ILE A 565 -28.33 15.98 10.53
CA ILE A 565 -28.62 17.13 9.68
C ILE A 565 -29.77 16.79 8.72
N GLY A 566 -30.62 17.75 8.44
CA GLY A 566 -31.68 17.58 7.45
C GLY A 566 -32.80 18.61 7.52
N ASN A 567 -33.64 18.62 6.50
CA ASN A 567 -34.86 19.41 6.39
C ASN A 567 -36.14 18.58 6.57
N LYS A 568 -36.01 17.36 7.05
CA LYS A 568 -37.08 16.39 7.18
C LYS A 568 -37.59 16.34 8.63
N ASN A 569 -38.93 16.20 8.81
CA ASN A 569 -39.47 15.75 10.09
C ASN A 569 -39.19 14.25 10.23
N PHE A 570 -38.37 13.88 11.19
CA PHE A 570 -37.86 12.51 11.36
C PHE A 570 -38.82 11.59 12.08
N LYS A 571 -39.95 12.11 12.57
CA LYS A 571 -40.92 11.37 13.41
C LYS A 571 -41.62 10.21 12.69
N SER A 572 -41.78 10.29 11.38
CA SER A 572 -42.33 9.19 10.60
C SER A 572 -41.52 8.95 9.31
N GLY A 573 -41.46 7.67 8.91
CA GLY A 573 -40.54 7.21 7.90
C GLY A 573 -40.62 7.90 6.52
N ALA A 574 -41.82 8.29 6.06
CA ALA A 574 -42.03 8.84 4.73
C ALA A 574 -42.25 10.36 4.73
N ASN A 575 -42.18 11.07 5.85
CA ASN A 575 -42.26 12.54 5.83
C ASN A 575 -41.31 13.15 4.81
N PRO A 576 -41.77 14.19 4.09
CA PRO A 576 -40.96 14.77 3.01
C PRO A 576 -39.69 15.43 3.55
N GLY A 577 -38.63 15.35 2.77
CA GLY A 577 -37.35 15.95 3.07
C GLY A 577 -36.20 14.97 2.97
N PHE A 578 -35.01 15.50 3.24
CA PHE A 578 -33.73 14.80 3.30
C PHE A 578 -33.21 14.78 4.74
N ALA A 579 -32.59 13.69 5.17
CA ALA A 579 -31.89 13.63 6.45
C ALA A 579 -30.70 12.67 6.42
N MET A 580 -29.68 13.03 7.18
CA MET A 580 -28.67 12.12 7.70
C MET A 580 -28.91 11.95 9.20
N ALA A 581 -28.90 10.70 9.64
CA ALA A 581 -29.22 10.37 11.02
C ALA A 581 -28.36 9.22 11.52
N ILE A 582 -28.18 9.15 12.84
CA ILE A 582 -27.66 7.95 13.47
C ILE A 582 -28.82 6.97 13.65
N TYR A 583 -28.57 5.74 13.28
CA TYR A 583 -29.49 4.64 13.51
C TYR A 583 -28.83 3.62 14.44
N GLY A 584 -29.50 3.34 15.56
CA GLY A 584 -29.05 2.31 16.50
C GLY A 584 -29.37 0.93 15.96
N VAL A 585 -28.35 0.12 15.71
CA VAL A 585 -28.48 -1.31 15.45
C VAL A 585 -28.38 -2.11 16.76
N ALA A 586 -28.77 -3.38 16.72
CA ALA A 586 -28.84 -4.26 17.88
C ALA A 586 -27.64 -4.14 18.83
N ALA A 587 -27.86 -4.29 20.12
CA ALA A 587 -26.88 -4.11 21.18
C ALA A 587 -25.55 -4.81 20.85
N GLY A 588 -24.44 -4.05 20.88
CA GLY A 588 -23.08 -4.55 20.65
C GLY A 588 -22.55 -4.46 19.20
N THR A 589 -23.33 -3.95 18.25
CA THR A 589 -22.90 -3.91 16.82
C THR A 589 -22.42 -2.55 16.32
N GLY A 590 -22.37 -1.53 17.20
CA GLY A 590 -21.87 -0.20 16.87
C GLY A 590 -22.94 0.76 16.32
N CYS A 591 -22.51 1.97 15.92
CA CYS A 591 -23.36 2.98 15.30
C CYS A 591 -23.53 2.73 13.80
N THR A 592 -24.65 3.19 13.26
CA THR A 592 -24.90 3.24 11.83
C THR A 592 -25.34 4.64 11.44
N LEU A 593 -24.70 5.21 10.45
CA LEU A 593 -25.12 6.45 9.82
C LEU A 593 -26.05 6.12 8.66
N ARG A 594 -27.26 6.68 8.70
CA ARG A 594 -28.30 6.50 7.68
C ARG A 594 -28.51 7.79 6.92
N VAL A 595 -28.60 7.67 5.60
CA VAL A 595 -29.03 8.73 4.70
C VAL A 595 -30.38 8.35 4.14
N ASN A 596 -31.36 9.28 4.17
CA ASN A 596 -32.64 9.05 3.53
C ASN A 596 -33.26 10.32 2.98
N PHE A 597 -34.15 10.13 2.00
CA PHE A 597 -35.08 11.16 1.57
C PHE A 597 -36.45 10.56 1.20
N ALA A 598 -37.48 11.37 1.28
CA ALA A 598 -38.87 10.93 1.11
C ALA A 598 -39.76 12.09 0.64
N ASP A 599 -40.95 11.75 0.10
CA ASP A 599 -41.92 12.68 -0.49
C ASP A 599 -43.31 12.62 0.16
N ASN A 600 -43.43 12.04 1.32
CA ASN A 600 -44.66 11.73 2.03
C ASN A 600 -45.35 10.42 1.58
N THR A 601 -44.86 9.79 0.53
CA THR A 601 -45.41 8.53 0.02
C THR A 601 -44.26 7.51 -0.15
N ASN A 602 -43.24 7.91 -0.85
CA ASN A 602 -42.08 7.10 -1.15
C ASN A 602 -40.88 7.51 -0.28
N ARG A 603 -40.09 6.54 0.14
CA ARG A 603 -38.86 6.74 0.88
C ARG A 603 -37.75 5.87 0.30
N VAL A 604 -36.57 6.43 0.19
CA VAL A 604 -35.34 5.69 -0.07
C VAL A 604 -34.36 5.96 1.04
N ASP A 605 -33.65 4.92 1.48
CA ASP A 605 -32.63 5.01 2.51
C ASP A 605 -31.46 4.06 2.25
N SER A 606 -30.32 4.42 2.81
CA SER A 606 -29.11 3.60 2.86
C SER A 606 -28.35 3.91 4.13
N SER A 607 -27.53 2.98 4.58
CA SER A 607 -26.78 3.15 5.81
C SER A 607 -25.40 2.52 5.77
N ALA A 608 -24.48 3.09 6.56
CA ALA A 608 -23.14 2.59 6.76
C ALA A 608 -22.82 2.53 8.26
N ALA A 609 -22.14 1.47 8.70
CA ALA A 609 -21.62 1.42 10.06
C ALA A 609 -20.53 2.48 10.25
N VAL A 610 -20.46 3.08 11.44
CA VAL A 610 -19.44 4.05 11.84
C VAL A 610 -18.86 3.68 13.19
N SER A 611 -17.63 4.08 13.43
CA SER A 611 -16.95 3.83 14.70
C SER A 611 -17.39 4.81 15.78
N ASN A 612 -17.49 4.33 17.00
CA ASN A 612 -17.79 5.17 18.16
C ASN A 612 -16.59 6.02 18.56
N ASN A 613 -16.84 7.22 19.07
CA ASN A 613 -15.81 8.14 19.58
C ASN A 613 -14.72 8.50 18.59
N GLN A 614 -14.97 8.33 17.30
CA GLN A 614 -14.07 8.73 16.22
C GLN A 614 -14.69 9.87 15.43
N TRP A 615 -13.84 10.80 14.95
CA TRP A 615 -14.26 11.77 13.99
C TRP A 615 -14.38 11.07 12.62
N VAL A 616 -15.58 11.08 12.07
CA VAL A 616 -15.90 10.56 10.74
C VAL A 616 -16.33 11.70 9.84
N TYR A 617 -15.91 11.66 8.59
CA TYR A 617 -16.38 12.61 7.58
C TYR A 617 -17.60 12.01 6.87
N ALA A 618 -18.67 12.78 6.80
CA ALA A 618 -19.89 12.39 6.10
C ALA A 618 -20.23 13.44 5.04
N ALA A 619 -20.53 12.99 3.83
CA ALA A 619 -20.95 13.87 2.75
C ALA A 619 -22.05 13.24 1.90
N VAL A 620 -22.88 14.09 1.31
CA VAL A 620 -23.91 13.72 0.32
C VAL A 620 -23.84 14.68 -0.84
N THR A 621 -23.88 14.14 -2.05
CA THR A 621 -24.14 14.90 -3.27
C THR A 621 -25.55 14.58 -3.75
N PHE A 622 -26.43 15.57 -3.80
CA PHE A 622 -27.82 15.40 -4.10
C PHE A 622 -28.16 16.02 -5.47
N ASP A 623 -28.53 15.17 -6.41
CA ASP A 623 -29.00 15.56 -7.74
C ASP A 623 -30.53 15.41 -7.82
N GLY A 624 -31.23 16.49 -7.59
CA GLY A 624 -32.70 16.51 -7.66
C GLY A 624 -33.22 16.38 -9.11
N VAL A 625 -32.41 16.70 -10.11
CA VAL A 625 -32.77 16.55 -11.53
C VAL A 625 -32.64 15.08 -11.94
N GLY A 626 -31.50 14.47 -11.68
CA GLY A 626 -31.24 13.05 -11.95
C GLY A 626 -31.94 12.12 -10.96
N LYS A 627 -32.51 12.66 -9.87
CA LYS A 627 -33.17 11.91 -8.80
C LYS A 627 -32.23 10.91 -8.11
N VAL A 628 -30.99 11.29 -7.91
CA VAL A 628 -29.95 10.44 -7.33
C VAL A 628 -29.24 11.21 -6.21
N ALA A 629 -28.97 10.52 -5.11
CA ALA A 629 -28.06 11.01 -4.09
C ALA A 629 -26.93 10.00 -3.88
N ASN A 630 -25.67 10.48 -3.95
CA ASN A 630 -24.52 9.69 -3.58
C ASN A 630 -24.05 10.11 -2.19
N TRP A 631 -23.78 9.16 -1.35
CA TRP A 631 -23.27 9.43 -0.02
C TRP A 631 -21.88 8.81 0.18
N TYR A 632 -21.10 9.46 1.03
CA TYR A 632 -19.73 9.11 1.36
C TYR A 632 -19.57 9.20 2.88
N VAL A 633 -19.05 8.14 3.48
CA VAL A 633 -18.69 8.11 4.89
C VAL A 633 -17.27 7.61 5.01
N TYR A 634 -16.38 8.48 5.43
CA TYR A 634 -15.00 8.11 5.74
C TYR A 634 -14.84 7.93 7.24
N ASP A 635 -14.46 6.73 7.62
CA ASP A 635 -14.22 6.33 9.00
C ASP A 635 -12.73 5.92 9.12
N PRO A 636 -11.95 6.51 10.05
CA PRO A 636 -10.52 6.22 10.15
C PRO A 636 -10.20 4.76 10.52
N ILE A 637 -11.15 4.04 11.14
CA ILE A 637 -10.99 2.63 11.51
C ILE A 637 -11.57 1.70 10.44
N LEU A 638 -12.76 2.02 9.93
CA LEU A 638 -13.53 1.16 9.04
C LEU A 638 -13.31 1.48 7.55
N GLY A 639 -12.59 2.55 7.23
CA GLY A 639 -12.31 3.01 5.88
C GLY A 639 -13.47 3.75 5.20
N LEU A 640 -13.30 4.06 3.91
CA LEU A 640 -14.32 4.72 3.10
C LEU A 640 -15.47 3.77 2.75
N ARG A 641 -16.69 4.26 2.92
CA ARG A 641 -17.91 3.64 2.43
C ARG A 641 -18.69 4.62 1.60
N THR A 642 -19.27 4.14 0.52
CA THR A 642 -20.07 4.93 -0.40
C THR A 642 -21.34 4.17 -0.78
N GLY A 643 -22.33 4.90 -1.19
CA GLY A 643 -23.54 4.31 -1.76
C GLY A 643 -24.34 5.31 -2.55
N THR A 644 -25.27 4.79 -3.33
CA THR A 644 -26.16 5.57 -4.18
C THR A 644 -27.62 5.29 -3.79
N LEU A 645 -28.38 6.35 -3.62
CA LEU A 645 -29.83 6.31 -3.41
C LEU A 645 -30.50 6.70 -4.73
N ASN A 646 -31.29 5.79 -5.29
CA ASN A 646 -32.07 6.04 -6.49
C ASN A 646 -33.51 6.40 -6.12
N GLY A 647 -33.84 7.66 -6.35
CA GLY A 647 -35.16 8.23 -6.03
C GLY A 647 -36.10 8.33 -7.23
N ALA A 648 -36.02 7.44 -8.22
CA ALA A 648 -36.84 7.48 -9.41
C ALA A 648 -38.35 7.61 -9.14
N SER A 649 -38.84 6.99 -8.05
CA SER A 649 -40.23 7.04 -7.60
C SER A 649 -40.54 8.20 -6.65
N VAL A 650 -39.57 9.01 -6.26
CA VAL A 650 -39.71 10.09 -5.28
C VAL A 650 -39.95 11.42 -5.98
N ASP A 651 -40.89 12.20 -5.44
CA ASP A 651 -41.12 13.58 -5.85
C ASP A 651 -40.07 14.51 -5.22
N MET A 652 -39.05 14.86 -5.99
CA MET A 652 -37.91 15.66 -5.51
C MET A 652 -38.33 17.07 -5.08
N THR A 653 -39.42 17.62 -5.61
CA THR A 653 -39.93 18.91 -5.16
C THR A 653 -40.31 18.86 -3.69
N LYS A 654 -40.95 17.79 -3.25
CA LYS A 654 -41.32 17.59 -1.85
C LYS A 654 -40.11 17.28 -0.96
N VAL A 655 -39.14 16.56 -1.48
CA VAL A 655 -37.86 16.34 -0.75
C VAL A 655 -37.19 17.66 -0.45
N TYR A 656 -37.20 18.54 -1.41
CA TYR A 656 -36.54 19.82 -1.30
C TYR A 656 -37.25 20.79 -0.38
N THR A 657 -38.55 20.93 -0.52
CA THR A 657 -39.35 21.75 0.40
C THR A 657 -39.34 21.21 1.82
N GLY A 658 -39.07 19.92 1.96
CA GLY A 658 -39.01 19.26 3.25
C GLY A 658 -40.33 19.30 4.00
N THR A 659 -40.27 19.10 5.28
CA THR A 659 -41.40 19.41 6.17
C THR A 659 -41.35 20.90 6.40
N ASN A 660 -42.35 21.63 5.91
CA ASN A 660 -42.46 23.07 6.14
C ASN A 660 -42.09 23.41 7.58
N ALA A 661 -41.01 24.14 7.75
CA ALA A 661 -40.58 24.57 9.07
C ALA A 661 -41.73 25.30 9.74
N VAL A 662 -42.30 24.72 10.79
CA VAL A 662 -43.28 25.41 11.62
C VAL A 662 -42.55 26.63 12.18
N PRO A 663 -43.11 27.84 12.07
CA PRO A 663 -42.51 29.00 12.71
C PRO A 663 -42.31 28.67 14.18
N ILE A 664 -41.08 28.75 14.64
CA ILE A 664 -40.77 28.56 16.05
C ILE A 664 -41.34 29.76 16.75
N SER A 665 -42.47 29.60 17.38
CA SER A 665 -43.23 30.68 18.01
C SER A 665 -42.35 31.42 19.00
N GLY A 666 -42.12 32.71 18.70
CA GLY A 666 -41.36 33.61 19.54
C GLY A 666 -39.89 33.79 19.18
N LYS A 667 -39.41 33.30 18.02
CA LYS A 667 -38.01 33.41 17.63
C LYS A 667 -37.78 33.92 16.20
N ASN A 668 -36.60 34.47 15.99
CA ASN A 668 -36.20 35.11 14.74
C ASN A 668 -36.01 34.10 13.59
N GLY A 669 -37.05 33.89 12.83
CA GLY A 669 -36.90 33.21 11.53
C GLY A 669 -37.33 31.75 11.53
N TYR A 670 -37.42 31.23 10.29
CA TYR A 670 -37.72 29.85 9.97
C TYR A 670 -36.42 29.10 9.74
N ALA A 671 -36.18 28.05 10.47
CA ALA A 671 -35.08 27.16 10.13
C ALA A 671 -35.47 26.32 8.92
N SER A 672 -34.67 26.35 7.88
CA SER A 672 -34.84 25.49 6.71
C SER A 672 -34.32 24.09 6.96
N TRP A 673 -33.29 23.98 7.81
CA TRP A 673 -32.61 22.74 8.15
C TRP A 673 -32.30 22.69 9.66
N GLY A 674 -32.18 21.47 10.21
CA GLY A 674 -31.68 21.23 11.56
C GLY A 674 -30.26 20.66 11.53
N LEU A 675 -29.45 21.03 12.51
CA LEU A 675 -28.16 20.41 12.82
C LEU A 675 -28.20 19.90 14.25
N GLY A 676 -27.97 18.60 14.46
CA GLY A 676 -28.19 17.94 15.75
C GLY A 676 -29.68 17.80 16.11
N THR A 677 -30.56 18.13 15.16
CA THR A 677 -32.02 18.02 15.28
C THR A 677 -32.61 17.82 13.88
N ASP A 678 -33.92 17.59 13.78
CA ASP A 678 -34.60 17.53 12.48
C ASP A 678 -35.00 18.90 11.94
N GLY A 679 -35.33 18.95 10.65
CA GLY A 679 -35.69 20.21 9.98
C GLY A 679 -36.99 20.83 10.46
N SER A 680 -37.86 20.11 11.17
CA SER A 680 -39.09 20.64 11.73
C SER A 680 -38.90 21.29 13.11
N GLY A 681 -37.73 21.07 13.74
CA GLY A 681 -37.49 21.44 15.10
C GLY A 681 -38.42 20.69 16.09
N GLN A 682 -39.12 19.67 15.64
CA GLN A 682 -40.11 18.91 16.44
C GLN A 682 -39.61 17.52 16.79
N TYR A 683 -38.68 16.98 16.06
CA TYR A 683 -38.15 15.66 16.37
C TYR A 683 -37.10 15.77 17.45
N TYR A 684 -37.61 15.62 18.61
CA TYR A 684 -36.85 15.34 19.79
C TYR A 684 -37.35 14.02 20.35
N PHE A 685 -36.55 13.46 21.16
CA PHE A 685 -36.88 12.21 21.78
C PHE A 685 -38.12 12.36 22.69
N ASN A 686 -39.29 11.88 22.25
CA ASN A 686 -40.51 11.97 23.03
C ASN A 686 -40.57 10.87 24.10
N GLN A 687 -40.52 11.22 25.37
CA GLN A 687 -40.55 10.27 26.49
C GLN A 687 -41.85 9.45 26.61
N THR A 688 -42.89 9.83 25.92
CA THR A 688 -44.18 9.12 25.96
C THR A 688 -44.28 7.99 24.94
N ASP A 689 -43.30 7.85 24.05
CA ASP A 689 -43.28 6.75 23.10
C ASP A 689 -42.96 5.43 23.79
N ALA A 690 -43.94 4.50 23.80
CA ALA A 690 -43.82 3.18 24.43
C ALA A 690 -42.71 2.29 23.81
N ASN A 691 -42.25 2.62 22.63
CA ASN A 691 -41.18 1.87 21.90
C ASN A 691 -39.77 2.33 22.25
N ARG A 692 -39.60 3.22 23.18
CA ARG A 692 -38.30 3.68 23.64
C ARG A 692 -37.52 2.58 24.32
N PRO A 693 -36.24 2.39 23.98
CA PRO A 693 -35.35 1.58 24.79
C PRO A 693 -35.17 2.26 26.15
N LYS A 694 -35.70 1.63 27.19
CA LYS A 694 -35.43 2.04 28.56
C LYS A 694 -34.07 1.46 28.96
N TRP A 695 -33.13 2.32 29.31
CA TRP A 695 -31.91 1.85 29.96
C TRP A 695 -32.23 1.36 31.38
N ASN A 696 -31.98 0.10 31.61
CA ASN A 696 -32.01 -0.45 32.94
C ASN A 696 -30.62 -0.32 33.56
N VAL A 697 -30.40 0.65 34.40
CA VAL A 697 -29.21 0.74 35.23
C VAL A 697 -29.46 -0.04 36.53
N THR A 698 -28.74 -1.12 36.72
CA THR A 698 -28.75 -1.89 37.95
C THR A 698 -27.65 -1.39 38.87
N THR A 699 -27.98 -0.68 39.91
CA THR A 699 -27.03 -0.27 40.94
C THR A 699 -27.51 -0.88 42.25
N GLY A 700 -26.67 -1.72 42.89
CA GLY A 700 -27.00 -2.31 44.20
C GLY A 700 -28.21 -3.25 44.20
N GLY A 701 -28.50 -3.96 43.11
CA GLY A 701 -29.61 -4.92 43.00
C GLY A 701 -30.97 -4.31 42.69
N THR A 702 -31.06 -2.98 42.55
CA THR A 702 -32.30 -2.28 42.18
C THR A 702 -32.16 -1.79 40.73
N THR A 703 -33.05 -2.28 39.85
CA THR A 703 -33.14 -1.83 38.48
C THR A 703 -34.05 -0.62 38.40
N THR A 704 -33.50 0.54 38.15
CA THR A 704 -34.30 1.77 37.91
C THR A 704 -34.31 2.04 36.42
N ALA A 705 -35.50 2.20 35.83
CA ALA A 705 -35.67 2.71 34.50
C ALA A 705 -35.25 4.19 34.51
N THR A 706 -34.05 4.50 34.12
CA THR A 706 -33.64 5.89 33.90
C THR A 706 -34.24 6.41 32.59
N PRO A 707 -34.77 7.62 32.57
CA PRO A 707 -35.11 8.30 31.34
C PRO A 707 -33.88 8.32 30.43
N SER A 708 -34.10 8.17 29.13
CA SER A 708 -33.03 8.06 28.12
C SER A 708 -31.90 9.04 28.36
N ARG A 709 -30.68 8.56 28.17
CA ARG A 709 -29.49 9.40 28.20
C ARG A 709 -29.54 10.43 27.08
N ASP A 710 -28.88 11.51 27.35
CA ASP A 710 -28.67 12.58 26.42
C ASP A 710 -28.00 12.02 25.12
N TYR A 711 -28.52 12.42 24.00
CA TYR A 711 -27.87 12.16 22.70
C TYR A 711 -26.81 13.22 22.50
N ASP A 712 -25.60 12.79 22.32
CA ASP A 712 -24.46 13.64 22.07
C ASP A 712 -23.92 13.38 20.65
N ALA A 713 -23.71 14.43 19.89
CA ALA A 713 -22.91 14.40 18.68
C ALA A 713 -22.07 15.68 18.58
N ALA A 714 -20.84 15.53 18.20
CA ALA A 714 -20.01 16.68 17.90
C ALA A 714 -19.95 16.91 16.39
N PHE A 715 -19.84 18.17 15.99
CA PHE A 715 -19.80 18.62 14.60
C PHE A 715 -18.66 19.59 14.38
N THR A 716 -18.05 19.52 13.20
CA THR A 716 -17.14 20.54 12.71
C THR A 716 -17.10 20.54 11.18
N GLU A 717 -16.60 21.61 10.58
CA GLU A 717 -16.39 21.71 9.13
C GLU A 717 -17.68 21.51 8.31
N LEU A 718 -18.82 21.99 8.81
CA LEU A 718 -20.06 21.91 8.05
C LEU A 718 -20.03 22.84 6.82
N ALA A 719 -20.21 22.25 5.67
CA ALA A 719 -20.14 22.97 4.41
C ALA A 719 -21.26 22.57 3.44
N PHE A 720 -21.79 23.55 2.68
CA PHE A 720 -22.74 23.33 1.61
C PHE A 720 -22.23 23.95 0.30
N TRP A 721 -22.43 23.20 -0.78
CA TRP A 721 -22.13 23.62 -2.14
C TRP A 721 -23.42 23.66 -2.97
N ASN A 722 -23.57 24.66 -3.82
CA ASN A 722 -24.69 24.78 -4.76
C ASN A 722 -24.46 23.99 -6.07
N ARG A 723 -23.66 22.94 -5.99
CA ARG A 723 -23.34 22.00 -7.06
C ARG A 723 -23.07 20.61 -6.51
N LEU A 724 -22.94 19.63 -7.40
CA LEU A 724 -22.43 18.32 -7.05
C LEU A 724 -20.90 18.40 -6.93
N LEU A 725 -20.38 17.92 -5.81
CA LEU A 725 -18.96 17.60 -5.71
C LEU A 725 -18.69 16.30 -6.46
N SER A 726 -17.58 16.24 -7.18
CA SER A 726 -17.08 14.99 -7.74
C SER A 726 -16.57 14.06 -6.64
N PRO A 727 -16.52 12.73 -6.87
CA PRO A 727 -15.92 11.80 -5.91
C PRO A 727 -14.49 12.17 -5.52
N ALA A 728 -13.70 12.71 -6.45
CA ALA A 728 -12.33 13.15 -6.19
C ALA A 728 -12.28 14.37 -5.26
N GLU A 729 -13.21 15.32 -5.40
CA GLU A 729 -13.30 16.47 -4.50
C GLU A 729 -13.71 16.05 -3.09
N VAL A 730 -14.72 15.17 -2.97
CA VAL A 730 -15.09 14.61 -1.65
C VAL A 730 -13.92 13.87 -1.02
N ALA A 731 -13.20 13.05 -1.81
CA ALA A 731 -12.02 12.33 -1.34
C ALA A 731 -10.92 13.28 -0.87
N SER A 732 -10.67 14.37 -1.60
CA SER A 732 -9.65 15.34 -1.24
C SER A 732 -9.91 16.00 0.13
N ILE A 733 -11.17 16.20 0.50
CA ILE A 733 -11.53 16.80 1.80
C ILE A 733 -11.17 15.86 2.95
N TYR A 734 -11.63 14.61 2.93
CA TYR A 734 -11.37 13.73 4.07
C TYR A 734 -9.95 13.17 4.09
N GLN A 735 -9.31 12.98 2.94
CA GLN A 735 -7.93 12.45 2.87
C GLN A 735 -6.89 13.48 3.30
N SER A 736 -7.16 14.76 3.09
CA SER A 736 -6.23 15.83 3.49
C SER A 736 -6.03 15.90 5.01
N GLN A 737 -7.01 15.45 5.80
CA GLN A 737 -7.02 15.62 7.26
C GLN A 737 -6.72 17.06 7.70
N MET A 738 -7.26 18.03 6.97
CA MET A 738 -7.06 19.47 7.18
C MET A 738 -8.40 20.20 7.17
N PRO A 739 -8.51 21.35 7.85
CA PRO A 739 -9.67 22.21 7.73
C PRO A 739 -9.94 22.65 6.29
N LEU A 740 -11.20 22.74 5.91
CA LEU A 740 -11.59 23.17 4.58
C LEU A 740 -11.10 24.62 4.27
N SER A 741 -10.90 25.43 5.30
CA SER A 741 -10.31 26.77 5.18
C SER A 741 -8.95 26.78 4.51
N THR A 742 -8.18 25.70 4.55
CA THR A 742 -6.90 25.59 3.83
C THR A 742 -7.07 25.66 2.31
N ALA A 743 -8.17 25.12 1.77
CA ALA A 743 -8.49 25.24 0.35
C ALA A 743 -8.95 26.66 -0.04
N LEU A 744 -9.40 27.46 0.92
CA LEU A 744 -9.88 28.82 0.69
C LEU A 744 -8.76 29.86 0.82
N ALA A 745 -7.60 29.48 1.35
CA ALA A 745 -6.44 30.36 1.55
C ALA A 745 -5.56 30.49 0.30
N HIS A 746 -5.85 29.73 -0.74
CA HIS A 746 -5.19 29.73 -2.04
C HIS A 746 -6.13 30.20 -3.14
#